data_f465003659e34347845962f3d10142fb
#
_entry.id   f465003659e34347845962f3d10142fb
#
_cell.length_a   1.000
_cell.length_b   1.000
_cell.length_c   1.000
_cell.angle_alpha   90.00
_cell.angle_beta   90.00
_cell.angle_gamma   90.00
#
_symmetry.space_group_name_H-M   'P 1'
#
loop_
_entity.id
_entity.type
_entity.pdbx_description
1 polymer ?
#
loop_
_entity_poly.entity_id
_entity_poly.type
_entity_poly.pdbx_seq_one_letter_code
_entity_poly.pdbx_strand_id
1 'polypeptide(L)'
;LSTPDKLLTLFGISINILPIIMTVINLISSALYSKDYPAKTKIQLYITALFFLVFLYNSPSGLVFYWTLNNAFSLIKTLTLKSKNPAKVGKEFLAIGGIALSIYSFFIDDTYTEKSLVFTLLGIVCIFPILFALVREKNPAKRKPEKIKEYKYNTKLFVAGCVFMAVLTGLVIPSAVISSSPQEFVFTSYYQSPLWYLVSSTCIAVGTFVIWFGVFYWLANSKVRAAYTKAICIICCLAITNYMFFGKNSGILNSSLQYTAETNTISISANEMIVNLIVVAVIIVVMLIIYKKLTKQITSLLLVCTIALCGMGTVNIVKINSSVANIYTNSEKNNTFNIKLSKTGKNVVVIMLDRGFGPYIPYFFNEKPELIKQYDGFTYYSNTISFGGHTNFASSAFFGGYEYTPAEINSRKNEKLVTKHNEALKVMPAIFSSKGYNVTLCNSNYANYQWIPDLSVFDDMKGVKAYNTGDDYVDNKTKKETIKNNRRNFFVYSLMKSSPIVLQSDIYNNGNYLGSSVSQHRTNDYIATGNYSEFIKAYSVLTSLSDITSTTSNKVGEVLLMTNNTTHEPQLLQEPQYEPANQIDNTIYYKDADRFNLNGKKLAMNNFTQIASYETNMASIIQLGNWFDYLREIGVWDNTKIILASDHAFETYQLNDLILNDTGTVTNDMEYFTPLLMVKDFNSTGFNTSDEFMTNADIPTIAFESTVKNPVNPYTNKKIDNQEKYAHKQYIISSDYCTVNINNGNQFLPADWYTIQDSVWDKSNWKLVAKDDVLTNDDVK
;
A
#
# COMPACT_ATOMS: atom_id res chain seq x y z
N LEU A 1 -25.49 6.44 -8.90
CA LEU A 1 -25.42 7.84 -8.43
C LEU A 1 -25.19 8.86 -9.55
N SER A 2 -24.70 8.44 -10.70
CA SER A 2 -24.44 9.28 -11.89
C SER A 2 -25.66 9.48 -12.79
N THR A 3 -26.75 8.73 -12.54
CA THR A 3 -28.01 8.80 -13.29
C THR A 3 -29.17 9.27 -12.41
N PRO A 4 -30.32 9.72 -12.95
CA PRO A 4 -31.53 10.01 -12.18
C PRO A 4 -31.99 8.80 -11.36
N ASP A 5 -32.69 9.04 -10.25
CA ASP A 5 -32.97 8.01 -9.24
C ASP A 5 -33.98 6.93 -9.67
N LYS A 6 -34.98 7.26 -10.50
CA LYS A 6 -36.00 6.32 -11.02
C LYS A 6 -36.54 5.34 -9.98
N LEU A 7 -36.70 5.80 -8.73
CA LEU A 7 -37.04 4.94 -7.58
C LEU A 7 -38.48 4.39 -7.61
N LEU A 8 -39.37 5.00 -8.38
CA LEU A 8 -40.74 4.56 -8.51
C LEU A 8 -41.11 4.42 -10.00
N THR A 9 -41.73 3.27 -10.33
CA THR A 9 -42.33 3.08 -11.66
C THR A 9 -43.80 2.89 -11.53
N LEU A 10 -44.59 3.81 -12.08
CA LEU A 10 -46.04 3.75 -12.11
C LEU A 10 -46.50 3.76 -13.57
N PHE A 11 -47.37 2.76 -13.92
CA PHE A 11 -47.92 2.61 -15.28
C PHE A 11 -46.85 2.62 -16.40
N GLY A 12 -45.65 2.06 -16.13
CA GLY A 12 -44.54 2.02 -17.09
C GLY A 12 -43.71 3.32 -17.20
N ILE A 13 -44.05 4.37 -16.43
CA ILE A 13 -43.31 5.64 -16.38
C ILE A 13 -42.46 5.67 -15.13
N SER A 14 -41.15 5.86 -15.28
CA SER A 14 -40.22 6.00 -14.18
C SER A 14 -40.27 7.42 -13.61
N ILE A 15 -40.50 7.56 -12.32
CA ILE A 15 -40.61 8.83 -11.59
C ILE A 15 -39.38 9.01 -10.72
N ASN A 16 -38.73 10.17 -10.80
CA ASN A 16 -37.63 10.57 -9.96
C ASN A 16 -38.15 11.14 -8.65
N ILE A 17 -38.06 10.37 -7.55
CA ILE A 17 -38.66 10.71 -6.25
C ILE A 17 -37.80 11.69 -5.49
N LEU A 18 -36.47 11.59 -5.55
CA LEU A 18 -35.55 12.45 -4.78
C LEU A 18 -35.79 13.96 -5.03
N PRO A 19 -35.92 14.44 -6.28
CA PRO A 19 -36.21 15.85 -6.55
C PRO A 19 -37.55 16.30 -5.94
N ILE A 20 -38.56 15.43 -5.91
CA ILE A 20 -39.86 15.70 -5.32
C ILE A 20 -39.73 15.86 -3.80
N ILE A 21 -39.05 14.88 -3.14
CA ILE A 21 -38.79 14.94 -1.70
C ILE A 21 -38.01 16.20 -1.34
N MET A 22 -36.96 16.52 -2.09
CA MET A 22 -36.15 17.74 -1.93
C MET A 22 -37.03 19.00 -1.99
N THR A 23 -37.92 19.05 -2.97
CA THR A 23 -38.79 20.22 -3.14
C THR A 23 -39.83 20.34 -2.01
N VAL A 24 -40.40 19.23 -1.55
CA VAL A 24 -41.33 19.24 -0.39
C VAL A 24 -40.60 19.75 0.85
N ILE A 25 -39.37 19.28 1.14
CA ILE A 25 -38.57 19.77 2.26
C ILE A 25 -38.30 21.28 2.13
N ASN A 26 -37.97 21.73 0.91
CA ASN A 26 -37.75 23.18 0.65
C ASN A 26 -39.01 24.01 0.84
N LEU A 27 -40.17 23.56 0.42
CA LEU A 27 -41.45 24.26 0.62
C LEU A 27 -41.79 24.35 2.12
N ILE A 28 -41.63 23.25 2.87
CA ILE A 28 -41.85 23.24 4.32
C ILE A 28 -40.86 24.19 5.02
N SER A 29 -39.59 24.14 4.65
CA SER A 29 -38.54 25.02 5.19
C SER A 29 -38.83 26.47 4.89
N SER A 30 -39.24 26.78 3.66
CA SER A 30 -39.62 28.14 3.24
C SER A 30 -40.84 28.66 4.00
N ALA A 31 -41.86 27.83 4.23
CA ALA A 31 -43.01 28.17 5.01
C ALA A 31 -42.68 28.50 6.47
N LEU A 32 -41.80 27.71 7.09
CA LEU A 32 -41.35 27.92 8.48
C LEU A 32 -40.45 29.15 8.64
N TYR A 33 -39.58 29.38 7.64
CA TYR A 33 -38.63 30.50 7.66
C TYR A 33 -39.28 31.85 7.37
N SER A 34 -40.21 31.86 6.41
CA SER A 34 -40.83 33.11 5.91
C SER A 34 -42.10 33.54 6.64
N LYS A 35 -42.42 32.93 7.81
CA LYS A 35 -43.70 33.22 8.54
C LYS A 35 -43.97 34.71 8.72
N ASP A 36 -42.94 35.48 9.01
CA ASP A 36 -43.00 36.91 9.30
C ASP A 36 -42.64 37.83 8.10
N TYR A 37 -42.43 37.25 6.89
CA TYR A 37 -42.05 37.99 5.70
C TYR A 37 -43.26 38.49 4.88
N PRO A 38 -43.09 39.57 4.09
CA PRO A 38 -44.12 40.04 3.16
C PRO A 38 -44.54 38.97 2.15
N ALA A 39 -45.79 39.04 1.70
CA ALA A 39 -46.35 38.05 0.76
C ALA A 39 -45.51 37.89 -0.51
N LYS A 40 -44.97 38.96 -1.05
CA LYS A 40 -44.11 38.97 -2.24
C LYS A 40 -42.87 38.07 -2.05
N THR A 41 -42.20 38.16 -0.89
CA THR A 41 -41.03 37.38 -0.56
C THR A 41 -41.34 35.89 -0.37
N LYS A 42 -42.53 35.57 0.23
CA LYS A 42 -43.02 34.19 0.36
C LYS A 42 -43.23 33.53 -1.00
N ILE A 43 -43.90 34.25 -1.91
CA ILE A 43 -44.15 33.77 -3.28
C ILE A 43 -42.83 33.52 -4.01
N GLN A 44 -41.85 34.42 -3.91
CA GLN A 44 -40.52 34.22 -4.50
C GLN A 44 -39.85 32.93 -4.03
N LEU A 45 -39.89 32.65 -2.70
CA LEU A 45 -39.29 31.44 -2.13
C LEU A 45 -39.96 30.15 -2.66
N TYR A 46 -41.29 30.17 -2.77
CA TYR A 46 -42.04 29.02 -3.31
C TYR A 46 -41.77 28.81 -4.81
N ILE A 47 -41.77 29.89 -5.58
CA ILE A 47 -41.43 29.82 -7.02
C ILE A 47 -40.01 29.27 -7.21
N THR A 48 -39.04 29.71 -6.40
CA THR A 48 -37.68 29.24 -6.44
C THR A 48 -37.59 27.73 -6.15
N ALA A 49 -38.35 27.25 -5.15
CA ALA A 49 -38.38 25.82 -4.82
C ALA A 49 -38.95 24.96 -6.00
N LEU A 50 -39.99 25.45 -6.66
CA LEU A 50 -40.60 24.80 -7.82
C LEU A 50 -39.69 24.88 -9.07
N PHE A 51 -38.98 25.97 -9.25
CA PHE A 51 -37.99 26.12 -10.30
C PHE A 51 -36.89 25.05 -10.17
N PHE A 52 -36.37 24.83 -8.96
CA PHE A 52 -35.38 23.78 -8.71
C PHE A 52 -35.95 22.36 -8.94
N LEU A 53 -37.21 22.12 -8.73
CA LEU A 53 -37.83 20.84 -9.09
C LEU A 53 -37.68 20.56 -10.57
N VAL A 54 -38.04 21.52 -11.42
CA VAL A 54 -37.96 21.36 -12.87
C VAL A 54 -36.53 21.19 -13.32
N PHE A 55 -35.64 22.04 -12.78
CA PHE A 55 -34.22 22.06 -13.19
C PHE A 55 -33.47 20.80 -12.76
N LEU A 56 -33.74 20.28 -11.55
CA LEU A 56 -33.03 19.13 -11.00
C LEU A 56 -33.74 17.78 -11.22
N TYR A 57 -34.90 17.76 -11.87
CA TYR A 57 -35.70 16.54 -12.00
C TYR A 57 -34.94 15.38 -12.67
N ASN A 58 -34.16 15.69 -13.71
CA ASN A 58 -33.37 14.71 -14.46
C ASN A 58 -31.87 14.76 -14.09
N SER A 59 -31.51 15.42 -13.00
CA SER A 59 -30.12 15.50 -12.55
C SER A 59 -29.66 14.16 -11.94
N PRO A 60 -28.32 13.92 -11.88
CA PRO A 60 -27.76 12.73 -11.23
C PRO A 60 -28.25 12.59 -9.80
N SER A 61 -28.68 11.36 -9.42
CA SER A 61 -29.27 11.07 -8.12
C SER A 61 -28.34 11.42 -6.95
N GLY A 62 -27.03 11.31 -7.10
CA GLY A 62 -26.05 11.71 -6.10
C GLY A 62 -26.08 13.20 -5.78
N LEU A 63 -26.23 14.05 -6.80
CA LEU A 63 -26.37 15.49 -6.62
C LEU A 63 -27.68 15.87 -5.92
N VAL A 64 -28.79 15.27 -6.37
CA VAL A 64 -30.13 15.55 -5.78
C VAL A 64 -30.20 15.01 -4.36
N PHE A 65 -29.62 13.86 -4.07
CA PHE A 65 -29.51 13.29 -2.74
C PHE A 65 -28.73 14.20 -1.78
N TYR A 66 -27.60 14.73 -2.22
CA TYR A 66 -26.82 15.71 -1.43
C TYR A 66 -27.67 16.94 -1.09
N TRP A 67 -28.37 17.52 -2.08
CA TRP A 67 -29.23 18.68 -1.86
C TRP A 67 -30.42 18.36 -0.95
N THR A 68 -31.00 17.17 -1.07
CA THR A 68 -32.09 16.69 -0.21
C THR A 68 -31.63 16.62 1.25
N LEU A 69 -30.46 16.00 1.52
CA LEU A 69 -29.89 15.91 2.86
C LEU A 69 -29.55 17.29 3.45
N ASN A 70 -28.99 18.18 2.64
CA ASN A 70 -28.68 19.54 3.08
C ASN A 70 -29.92 20.34 3.47
N ASN A 71 -30.99 20.22 2.70
CA ASN A 71 -32.29 20.86 2.98
C ASN A 71 -32.96 20.24 4.22
N ALA A 72 -32.91 18.91 4.38
CA ALA A 72 -33.43 18.21 5.55
C ALA A 72 -32.67 18.65 6.82
N PHE A 73 -31.32 18.71 6.76
CA PHE A 73 -30.51 19.19 7.87
C PHE A 73 -30.87 20.65 8.24
N SER A 74 -31.01 21.52 7.24
CA SER A 74 -31.39 22.92 7.47
C SER A 74 -32.76 23.06 8.09
N LEU A 75 -33.74 22.24 7.70
CA LEU A 75 -35.06 22.19 8.29
C LEU A 75 -35.00 21.73 9.75
N ILE A 76 -34.34 20.62 10.05
CA ILE A 76 -34.16 20.08 11.40
C ILE A 76 -33.48 21.12 12.30
N LYS A 77 -32.38 21.74 11.82
CA LYS A 77 -31.68 22.81 12.51
C LYS A 77 -32.63 23.98 12.85
N THR A 78 -33.45 24.40 11.90
CA THR A 78 -34.39 25.55 12.10
C THR A 78 -35.46 25.20 13.14
N LEU A 79 -36.00 23.96 13.08
CA LEU A 79 -37.00 23.49 14.06
C LEU A 79 -36.38 23.39 15.46
N THR A 80 -35.18 22.85 15.56
CA THR A 80 -34.45 22.72 16.83
C THR A 80 -34.18 24.10 17.46
N LEU A 81 -33.67 25.06 16.66
CA LEU A 81 -33.34 26.40 17.14
C LEU A 81 -34.59 27.25 17.53
N LYS A 82 -35.75 26.99 16.91
CA LYS A 82 -37.03 27.64 17.25
C LYS A 82 -37.71 27.02 18.47
N SER A 83 -37.22 25.89 19.00
CA SER A 83 -37.78 25.26 20.20
C SER A 83 -37.47 26.10 21.48
N LYS A 84 -38.34 25.98 22.50
CA LYS A 84 -38.12 26.66 23.81
C LYS A 84 -36.83 26.19 24.51
N ASN A 85 -36.33 24.99 24.22
CA ASN A 85 -35.09 24.46 24.78
C ASN A 85 -34.30 23.68 23.74
N PRO A 86 -33.56 24.38 22.86
CA PRO A 86 -32.81 23.75 21.74
C PRO A 86 -31.82 22.68 22.18
N ALA A 87 -31.18 22.88 23.34
CA ALA A 87 -30.22 21.91 23.87
C ALA A 87 -30.85 20.58 24.32
N LYS A 88 -32.11 20.64 24.83
CA LYS A 88 -32.86 19.45 25.22
C LYS A 88 -33.32 18.68 23.99
N VAL A 89 -33.90 19.35 23.01
CA VAL A 89 -34.37 18.77 21.76
C VAL A 89 -33.21 18.11 20.99
N GLY A 90 -32.04 18.75 20.96
CA GLY A 90 -30.84 18.15 20.32
C GLY A 90 -30.38 16.85 20.99
N LYS A 91 -30.44 16.78 22.34
CA LYS A 91 -30.11 15.56 23.09
C LYS A 91 -31.14 14.43 22.85
N GLU A 92 -32.40 14.78 22.73
CA GLU A 92 -33.50 13.85 22.45
C GLU A 92 -33.33 13.25 21.05
N PHE A 93 -33.03 14.04 20.02
CA PHE A 93 -32.73 13.54 18.68
C PHE A 93 -31.50 12.65 18.65
N LEU A 94 -30.42 13.04 19.36
CA LEU A 94 -29.22 12.24 19.45
C LEU A 94 -29.48 10.88 20.13
N ALA A 95 -30.28 10.88 21.19
CA ALA A 95 -30.65 9.66 21.90
C ALA A 95 -31.54 8.73 21.04
N ILE A 96 -32.49 9.29 20.31
CA ILE A 96 -33.35 8.50 19.38
C ILE A 96 -32.47 7.86 18.28
N GLY A 97 -31.55 8.63 17.69
CA GLY A 97 -30.57 8.12 16.72
C GLY A 97 -29.68 7.03 17.31
N GLY A 98 -29.23 7.19 18.57
CA GLY A 98 -28.45 6.20 19.29
C GLY A 98 -29.20 4.91 19.56
N ILE A 99 -30.49 4.99 19.93
CA ILE A 99 -31.37 3.82 20.11
C ILE A 99 -31.57 3.10 18.77
N ALA A 100 -31.84 3.84 17.70
CA ALA A 100 -32.00 3.27 16.36
C ALA A 100 -30.74 2.54 15.89
N LEU A 101 -29.55 3.12 16.12
CA LEU A 101 -28.27 2.49 15.84
C LEU A 101 -28.04 1.20 16.64
N SER A 102 -28.37 1.23 17.93
CA SER A 102 -28.26 0.04 18.80
C SER A 102 -29.24 -1.05 18.39
N ILE A 103 -30.47 -0.69 17.98
CA ILE A 103 -31.43 -1.66 17.44
C ILE A 103 -30.92 -2.24 16.12
N TYR A 104 -30.43 -1.40 15.21
CA TYR A 104 -29.88 -1.84 13.93
C TYR A 104 -28.72 -2.83 14.09
N SER A 105 -27.90 -2.69 15.15
CA SER A 105 -26.79 -3.60 15.42
C SER A 105 -27.23 -5.06 15.66
N PHE A 106 -28.44 -5.30 16.13
CA PHE A 106 -29.02 -6.65 16.31
C PHE A 106 -29.47 -7.32 15.00
N PHE A 107 -29.61 -6.55 13.93
CA PHE A 107 -29.99 -7.09 12.60
C PHE A 107 -28.76 -7.29 11.69
N ILE A 108 -27.56 -7.12 12.22
CA ILE A 108 -26.32 -7.39 11.50
C ILE A 108 -26.00 -8.88 11.64
N ASP A 109 -25.70 -9.53 10.52
CA ASP A 109 -25.35 -10.94 10.43
C ASP A 109 -24.25 -11.33 11.42
N ASP A 110 -24.38 -12.47 12.10
CA ASP A 110 -23.47 -12.97 13.15
C ASP A 110 -22.02 -13.16 12.65
N THR A 111 -21.80 -13.25 11.35
CA THR A 111 -20.46 -13.21 10.73
C THR A 111 -19.71 -11.90 10.96
N TYR A 112 -20.38 -10.82 11.42
CA TYR A 112 -19.82 -9.49 11.60
C TYR A 112 -19.94 -8.96 13.04
N THR A 113 -19.62 -9.78 14.02
CA THR A 113 -19.70 -9.44 15.47
C THR A 113 -19.03 -8.11 15.81
N GLU A 114 -17.90 -7.77 15.17
CA GLU A 114 -17.17 -6.51 15.37
C GLU A 114 -17.98 -5.29 14.90
N LYS A 115 -18.70 -5.43 13.81
CA LYS A 115 -19.56 -4.38 13.25
C LYS A 115 -20.74 -4.10 14.16
N SER A 116 -21.37 -5.14 14.68
CA SER A 116 -22.44 -5.06 15.66
C SER A 116 -21.97 -4.35 16.93
N LEU A 117 -20.79 -4.71 17.45
CA LEU A 117 -20.18 -4.09 18.62
C LEU A 117 -19.94 -2.58 18.42
N VAL A 118 -19.40 -2.20 17.28
CA VAL A 118 -19.11 -0.77 16.96
C VAL A 118 -20.41 0.03 16.91
N PHE A 119 -21.47 -0.46 16.25
CA PHE A 119 -22.75 0.26 16.20
C PHE A 119 -23.43 0.33 17.57
N THR A 120 -23.34 -0.72 18.39
CA THR A 120 -23.85 -0.71 19.76
C THR A 120 -23.13 0.34 20.60
N LEU A 121 -21.78 0.39 20.56
CA LEU A 121 -20.99 1.38 21.31
C LEU A 121 -21.29 2.81 20.85
N LEU A 122 -21.41 3.06 19.55
CA LEU A 122 -21.81 4.36 19.00
C LEU A 122 -23.21 4.74 19.47
N GLY A 123 -24.15 3.80 19.49
CA GLY A 123 -25.49 4.01 20.01
C GLY A 123 -25.48 4.43 21.48
N ILE A 124 -24.71 3.72 22.33
CA ILE A 124 -24.54 4.06 23.75
C ILE A 124 -23.95 5.45 23.94
N VAL A 125 -22.91 5.81 23.16
CA VAL A 125 -22.30 7.15 23.20
C VAL A 125 -23.29 8.23 22.84
N CYS A 126 -24.18 8.00 21.87
CA CYS A 126 -25.24 8.95 21.50
C CYS A 126 -26.32 9.12 22.58
N ILE A 127 -26.61 8.07 23.38
CA ILE A 127 -27.58 8.10 24.47
C ILE A 127 -27.01 8.79 25.73
N PHE A 128 -25.69 8.69 25.94
CA PHE A 128 -25.03 9.19 27.15
C PHE A 128 -25.36 10.65 27.54
N PRO A 129 -25.43 11.64 26.62
CA PRO A 129 -25.74 13.04 26.96
C PRO A 129 -27.13 13.23 27.60
N ILE A 130 -28.13 12.42 27.27
CA ILE A 130 -29.46 12.53 27.89
C ILE A 130 -29.47 11.85 29.26
N LEU A 131 -28.82 10.67 29.40
CA LEU A 131 -28.68 9.99 30.69
C LEU A 131 -27.92 10.84 31.69
N PHE A 132 -26.83 11.48 31.27
CA PHE A 132 -26.06 12.40 32.11
C PHE A 132 -26.89 13.62 32.54
N ALA A 133 -27.76 14.13 31.67
CA ALA A 133 -28.66 15.25 32.02
C ALA A 133 -29.70 14.82 33.08
N LEU A 134 -30.27 13.62 32.96
CA LEU A 134 -31.26 13.09 33.91
C LEU A 134 -30.65 12.82 35.30
N VAL A 135 -29.41 12.27 35.34
CA VAL A 135 -28.67 12.05 36.61
C VAL A 135 -28.34 13.41 37.29
N ARG A 136 -28.00 14.43 36.51
CA ARG A 136 -27.66 15.76 37.00
C ARG A 136 -28.84 16.53 37.52
N GLU A 137 -30.04 16.33 36.96
CA GLU A 137 -31.29 16.94 37.49
C GLU A 137 -31.68 16.37 38.86
N LYS A 138 -31.33 15.13 39.20
CA LYS A 138 -31.61 14.47 40.48
C LYS A 138 -30.69 14.89 41.64
N ASN A 139 -29.52 15.52 41.37
CA ASN A 139 -28.54 15.93 42.37
C ASN A 139 -28.07 17.38 42.20
N PRO A 140 -28.78 18.41 42.71
CA PRO A 140 -28.33 19.81 42.67
C PRO A 140 -27.26 20.04 43.73
N ALA A 141 -25.99 20.08 43.33
CA ALA A 141 -24.87 20.43 44.22
C ALA A 141 -24.94 21.92 44.60
N LYS A 142 -25.14 22.24 45.88
CA LYS A 142 -25.07 23.60 46.46
C LYS A 142 -23.64 24.12 46.39
N ARG A 143 -23.40 25.21 45.67
CA ARG A 143 -22.12 25.97 45.67
C ARG A 143 -22.20 27.18 46.57
N LYS A 144 -21.23 27.32 47.50
CA LYS A 144 -20.90 28.58 48.18
C LYS A 144 -19.83 29.34 47.38
N PRO A 145 -19.87 30.69 47.27
CA PRO A 145 -18.89 31.43 46.50
C PRO A 145 -17.68 31.82 47.36
N GLU A 146 -16.49 31.43 46.94
CA GLU A 146 -15.21 31.95 47.42
C GLU A 146 -14.64 32.95 46.41
N LYS A 147 -14.33 34.18 46.85
CA LYS A 147 -13.72 35.25 46.01
C LYS A 147 -12.21 34.96 45.83
N ILE A 148 -11.87 34.17 44.84
CA ILE A 148 -10.51 34.06 44.32
C ILE A 148 -10.49 34.71 42.94
N LYS A 149 -9.37 35.38 42.56
CA LYS A 149 -9.17 35.91 41.21
C LYS A 149 -9.43 34.80 40.19
N GLU A 150 -10.65 34.75 39.65
CA GLU A 150 -11.06 33.71 38.71
C GLU A 150 -10.34 33.86 37.37
N TYR A 151 -9.39 32.98 37.11
CA TYR A 151 -8.93 32.74 35.76
C TYR A 151 -10.08 32.07 35.00
N LYS A 152 -10.65 32.78 34.02
CA LYS A 152 -11.71 32.24 33.17
C LYS A 152 -11.17 31.10 32.33
N TYR A 153 -11.60 29.90 32.61
CA TYR A 153 -11.35 28.69 31.79
C TYR A 153 -12.66 28.18 31.20
N ASN A 154 -12.60 27.49 30.08
CA ASN A 154 -13.77 26.94 29.41
C ASN A 154 -13.65 25.42 29.30
N THR A 155 -14.28 24.70 30.23
CA THR A 155 -14.27 23.23 30.26
C THR A 155 -14.91 22.61 29.02
N LYS A 156 -15.93 23.24 28.43
CA LYS A 156 -16.57 22.73 27.20
C LYS A 156 -15.60 22.76 26.02
N LEU A 157 -14.84 23.85 25.89
CA LEU A 157 -13.81 23.98 24.86
C LEU A 157 -12.67 22.97 25.06
N PHE A 158 -12.24 22.81 26.33
CA PHE A 158 -11.20 21.79 26.66
C PHE A 158 -11.64 20.38 26.26
N VAL A 159 -12.85 19.97 26.67
CA VAL A 159 -13.41 18.66 26.34
C VAL A 159 -13.59 18.50 24.82
N ALA A 160 -14.12 19.52 24.13
CA ALA A 160 -14.26 19.47 22.67
C ALA A 160 -12.91 19.30 21.96
N GLY A 161 -11.86 20.00 22.42
CA GLY A 161 -10.51 19.85 21.89
C GLY A 161 -9.91 18.46 22.16
N CYS A 162 -10.10 17.92 23.36
CA CYS A 162 -9.65 16.57 23.69
C CYS A 162 -10.34 15.50 22.84
N VAL A 163 -11.65 15.62 22.63
CA VAL A 163 -12.41 14.70 21.77
C VAL A 163 -11.98 14.84 20.31
N PHE A 164 -11.79 16.06 19.82
CA PHE A 164 -11.27 16.32 18.49
C PHE A 164 -9.94 15.62 18.26
N MET A 165 -8.97 15.78 19.18
CA MET A 165 -7.67 15.11 19.08
C MET A 165 -7.79 13.59 19.12
N ALA A 166 -8.65 13.05 19.99
CA ALA A 166 -8.88 11.62 20.08
C ALA A 166 -9.46 11.03 18.78
N VAL A 167 -10.41 11.74 18.14
CA VAL A 167 -11.00 11.32 16.85
C VAL A 167 -9.99 11.46 15.72
N LEU A 168 -9.26 12.55 15.63
CA LEU A 168 -8.26 12.77 14.58
C LEU A 168 -7.17 11.71 14.63
N THR A 169 -6.56 11.51 15.80
CA THR A 169 -5.38 10.64 15.93
C THR A 169 -5.73 9.17 16.16
N GLY A 170 -6.88 8.87 16.75
CA GLY A 170 -7.31 7.49 17.03
C GLY A 170 -8.11 6.84 15.93
N LEU A 171 -8.87 7.62 15.16
CA LEU A 171 -9.80 7.10 14.16
C LEU A 171 -9.44 7.54 12.74
N VAL A 172 -9.33 8.87 12.49
CA VAL A 172 -9.28 9.39 11.12
C VAL A 172 -7.98 9.03 10.43
N ILE A 173 -6.84 9.37 11.04
CA ILE A 173 -5.54 9.11 10.43
C ILE A 173 -5.29 7.59 10.27
N PRO A 174 -5.49 6.74 11.29
CA PRO A 174 -5.34 5.30 11.13
C PRO A 174 -6.27 4.71 10.09
N SER A 175 -7.55 5.10 10.07
CA SER A 175 -8.50 4.59 9.09
C SER A 175 -8.16 5.01 7.66
N ALA A 176 -7.62 6.22 7.46
CA ALA A 176 -7.15 6.67 6.15
C ALA A 176 -6.00 5.80 5.62
N VAL A 177 -5.03 5.49 6.47
CA VAL A 177 -3.91 4.60 6.12
C VAL A 177 -4.41 3.19 5.77
N ILE A 178 -5.18 2.57 6.64
CA ILE A 178 -5.68 1.21 6.40
C ILE A 178 -6.59 1.15 5.18
N SER A 179 -7.44 2.17 4.95
CA SER A 179 -8.36 2.19 3.81
C SER A 179 -7.68 2.37 2.45
N SER A 180 -6.42 2.81 2.42
CA SER A 180 -5.63 2.89 1.17
C SER A 180 -5.23 1.50 0.66
N SER A 181 -4.84 0.59 1.56
CA SER A 181 -4.42 -0.78 1.26
C SER A 181 -4.87 -1.74 2.37
N PRO A 182 -6.17 -2.07 2.51
CA PRO A 182 -6.66 -2.87 3.63
C PRO A 182 -6.02 -4.27 3.71
N GLN A 183 -5.65 -4.83 2.55
CA GLN A 183 -5.04 -6.16 2.44
C GLN A 183 -3.72 -6.28 3.18
N GLU A 184 -2.91 -5.22 3.19
CA GLU A 184 -1.60 -5.21 3.85
C GLU A 184 -1.67 -5.37 5.37
N PHE A 185 -2.83 -5.13 5.97
CA PHE A 185 -3.04 -5.18 7.41
C PHE A 185 -3.86 -6.39 7.87
N VAL A 186 -4.11 -7.35 6.97
CA VAL A 186 -4.80 -8.62 7.26
C VAL A 186 -3.77 -9.73 7.41
N PHE A 187 -3.75 -10.38 8.57
CA PHE A 187 -3.00 -11.62 8.80
C PHE A 187 -3.98 -12.78 8.81
N THR A 188 -4.15 -13.43 7.67
CA THR A 188 -5.20 -14.44 7.41
C THR A 188 -5.23 -15.57 8.43
N SER A 189 -4.07 -15.95 8.97
CA SER A 189 -3.97 -17.03 9.95
C SER A 189 -4.11 -16.59 11.40
N TYR A 190 -4.01 -15.30 11.72
CA TYR A 190 -3.90 -14.85 13.11
C TYR A 190 -4.70 -13.58 13.46
N TYR A 191 -4.78 -12.60 12.57
CA TYR A 191 -5.41 -11.30 12.82
C TYR A 191 -6.30 -10.90 11.65
N GLN A 192 -7.55 -11.36 11.71
CA GLN A 192 -8.45 -11.38 10.58
C GLN A 192 -8.97 -10.00 10.16
N SER A 193 -9.12 -9.06 11.10
CA SER A 193 -9.69 -7.75 10.76
C SER A 193 -8.75 -6.59 11.14
N PRO A 194 -8.33 -5.76 10.18
CA PRO A 194 -7.54 -4.56 10.47
C PRO A 194 -8.31 -3.51 11.28
N LEU A 195 -9.62 -3.64 11.44
CA LEU A 195 -10.43 -2.77 12.30
C LEU A 195 -9.98 -2.81 13.77
N TRP A 196 -9.36 -3.90 14.22
CA TRP A 196 -8.78 -3.97 15.57
C TRP A 196 -7.63 -2.99 15.80
N TYR A 197 -6.91 -2.60 14.75
CA TYR A 197 -5.92 -1.52 14.85
C TYR A 197 -6.60 -0.18 15.13
N LEU A 198 -7.76 0.08 14.50
CA LEU A 198 -8.56 1.29 14.75
C LEU A 198 -9.10 1.31 16.19
N VAL A 199 -9.62 0.17 16.68
CA VAL A 199 -10.06 0.05 18.07
C VAL A 199 -8.90 0.34 19.02
N SER A 200 -7.75 -0.28 18.81
CA SER A 200 -6.55 -0.08 19.65
C SER A 200 -6.08 1.39 19.63
N SER A 201 -5.94 1.98 18.45
CA SER A 201 -5.53 3.37 18.27
C SER A 201 -6.52 4.34 18.91
N THR A 202 -7.83 4.11 18.73
CA THR A 202 -8.89 4.93 19.34
C THR A 202 -8.87 4.82 20.87
N CYS A 203 -8.70 3.60 21.43
CA CYS A 203 -8.58 3.41 22.87
C CYS A 203 -7.36 4.16 23.46
N ILE A 204 -6.21 4.09 22.78
CA ILE A 204 -4.99 4.80 23.20
C ILE A 204 -5.21 6.31 23.12
N ALA A 205 -5.81 6.82 22.04
CA ALA A 205 -6.10 8.25 21.85
C ALA A 205 -7.09 8.77 22.89
N VAL A 206 -8.17 8.03 23.17
CA VAL A 206 -9.14 8.37 24.24
C VAL A 206 -8.45 8.32 25.60
N GLY A 207 -7.65 7.30 25.88
CA GLY A 207 -6.84 7.22 27.07
C GLY A 207 -5.96 8.45 27.27
N THR A 208 -5.24 8.84 26.22
CA THR A 208 -4.30 9.97 26.26
C THR A 208 -5.03 11.32 26.39
N PHE A 209 -5.90 11.65 25.45
CA PHE A 209 -6.47 13.00 25.35
C PHE A 209 -7.70 13.20 26.23
N VAL A 210 -8.57 12.19 26.38
CA VAL A 210 -9.82 12.38 27.14
C VAL A 210 -9.61 11.98 28.60
N ILE A 211 -9.03 10.81 28.87
CA ILE A 211 -8.89 10.30 30.26
C ILE A 211 -7.75 11.04 30.96
N TRP A 212 -6.51 10.88 30.51
CA TRP A 212 -5.35 11.45 31.23
C TRP A 212 -5.31 12.96 31.23
N PHE A 213 -5.54 13.60 30.08
CA PHE A 213 -5.65 15.07 30.03
C PHE A 213 -6.83 15.56 30.87
N GLY A 214 -7.96 14.83 30.86
CA GLY A 214 -9.12 15.10 31.70
C GLY A 214 -8.81 15.02 33.18
N VAL A 215 -8.11 13.98 33.63
CA VAL A 215 -7.67 13.82 35.04
C VAL A 215 -6.74 14.96 35.44
N PHE A 216 -5.71 15.25 34.63
CA PHE A 216 -4.80 16.36 34.93
C PHE A 216 -5.52 17.71 34.95
N TYR A 217 -6.47 17.93 34.02
CA TYR A 217 -7.29 19.13 34.02
C TYR A 217 -8.17 19.22 35.28
N TRP A 218 -8.76 18.12 35.71
CA TRP A 218 -9.61 18.07 36.89
C TRP A 218 -8.82 18.34 38.20
N LEU A 219 -7.61 17.80 38.32
CA LEU A 219 -6.70 18.03 39.46
C LEU A 219 -6.08 19.42 39.44
N ALA A 220 -6.04 20.12 38.33
CA ALA A 220 -5.38 21.39 38.15
C ALA A 220 -6.17 22.56 38.82
N ASN A 221 -5.45 23.58 39.25
CA ASN A 221 -6.04 24.84 39.71
C ASN A 221 -6.57 25.66 38.51
N SER A 222 -7.35 26.72 38.79
CA SER A 222 -8.00 27.55 37.77
C SER A 222 -7.03 28.19 36.76
N LYS A 223 -5.82 28.58 37.19
CA LYS A 223 -4.76 29.14 36.33
C LYS A 223 -4.25 28.12 35.34
N VAL A 224 -3.98 26.89 35.80
CA VAL A 224 -3.50 25.79 34.98
C VAL A 224 -4.61 25.27 34.05
N ARG A 225 -5.87 25.19 34.51
CA ARG A 225 -7.01 24.85 33.64
C ARG A 225 -7.17 25.85 32.47
N ALA A 226 -6.98 27.16 32.76
CA ALA A 226 -7.00 28.16 31.70
C ALA A 226 -5.86 27.99 30.68
N ALA A 227 -4.67 27.57 31.14
CA ALA A 227 -3.54 27.26 30.27
C ALA A 227 -3.82 26.00 29.40
N TYR A 228 -4.31 24.92 30.02
CA TYR A 228 -4.70 23.70 29.29
C TYR A 228 -5.76 23.95 28.21
N THR A 229 -6.79 24.80 28.52
CA THR A 229 -7.83 25.12 27.55
C THR A 229 -7.26 25.88 26.34
N LYS A 230 -6.28 26.76 26.54
CA LYS A 230 -5.60 27.47 25.43
C LYS A 230 -4.71 26.49 24.63
N ALA A 231 -3.91 25.69 25.34
CA ALA A 231 -2.98 24.77 24.74
C ALA A 231 -3.70 23.76 23.82
N ILE A 232 -4.78 23.12 24.31
CA ILE A 232 -5.52 22.15 23.49
C ILE A 232 -6.12 22.80 22.23
N CYS A 233 -6.56 24.04 22.32
CA CYS A 233 -7.09 24.79 21.19
C CYS A 233 -6.04 25.03 20.10
N ILE A 234 -4.83 25.43 20.51
CA ILE A 234 -3.69 25.61 19.62
C ILE A 234 -3.27 24.26 19.01
N ILE A 235 -3.16 23.22 19.85
CA ILE A 235 -2.79 21.87 19.41
C ILE A 235 -3.77 21.34 18.36
N CYS A 236 -5.09 21.52 18.55
CA CYS A 236 -6.09 21.10 17.56
C CYS A 236 -5.89 21.80 16.21
N CYS A 237 -5.64 23.10 16.21
CA CYS A 237 -5.39 23.84 14.97
C CYS A 237 -4.08 23.41 14.29
N LEU A 238 -3.02 23.23 15.05
CA LEU A 238 -1.74 22.75 14.53
C LEU A 238 -1.87 21.32 13.98
N ALA A 239 -2.53 20.44 14.72
CA ALA A 239 -2.69 19.04 14.33
C ALA A 239 -3.41 18.88 12.99
N ILE A 240 -4.55 19.55 12.82
CA ILE A 240 -5.30 19.44 11.55
C ILE A 240 -4.55 20.12 10.40
N THR A 241 -3.87 21.24 10.64
CA THR A 241 -3.10 21.94 9.62
C THR A 241 -1.91 21.09 9.16
N ASN A 242 -1.14 20.51 10.08
CA ASN A 242 -0.02 19.65 9.71
C ASN A 242 -0.50 18.41 8.95
N TYR A 243 -1.53 17.73 9.46
CA TYR A 243 -2.08 16.55 8.78
C TYR A 243 -2.58 16.85 7.36
N MET A 244 -3.26 17.98 7.15
CA MET A 244 -3.88 18.30 5.87
C MET A 244 -2.91 18.87 4.83
N PHE A 245 -1.89 19.59 5.24
CA PHE A 245 -1.09 20.40 4.31
C PHE A 245 0.40 20.06 4.25
N PHE A 246 0.94 19.35 5.25
CA PHE A 246 2.38 19.13 5.37
C PHE A 246 2.74 17.65 5.45
N GLY A 247 4.02 17.32 5.16
CA GLY A 247 4.57 15.97 5.31
C GLY A 247 3.92 14.94 4.38
N LYS A 248 3.55 15.30 3.16
CA LYS A 248 2.93 14.40 2.19
C LYS A 248 3.93 13.60 1.37
N ASN A 249 5.14 14.12 1.19
CA ASN A 249 6.16 13.56 0.30
C ASN A 249 7.16 12.65 1.03
N SER A 250 6.70 11.91 2.04
CA SER A 250 7.57 11.05 2.85
C SER A 250 7.83 9.67 2.24
N GLY A 251 7.32 9.37 1.04
CA GLY A 251 7.44 8.06 0.41
C GLY A 251 6.23 7.13 0.60
N ILE A 252 6.37 5.88 0.15
CA ILE A 252 5.34 4.84 0.26
C ILE A 252 5.45 4.20 1.64
N LEU A 253 4.32 4.01 2.30
CA LEU A 253 4.23 3.41 3.63
C LEU A 253 3.89 1.92 3.51
N ASN A 254 4.68 1.03 4.10
CA ASN A 254 4.43 -0.41 4.12
C ASN A 254 3.50 -0.83 5.28
N SER A 255 3.17 -2.11 5.34
CA SER A 255 2.29 -2.70 6.37
C SER A 255 2.83 -2.61 7.81
N SER A 256 4.11 -2.36 8.00
CA SER A 256 4.75 -2.11 9.30
C SER A 256 4.80 -0.62 9.66
N LEU A 257 4.12 0.24 8.88
CA LEU A 257 4.12 1.69 8.99
C LEU A 257 5.50 2.32 8.80
N GLN A 258 6.31 1.73 7.93
CA GLN A 258 7.65 2.23 7.59
C GLN A 258 7.64 2.79 6.18
N TYR A 259 8.34 3.88 5.95
CA TYR A 259 8.52 4.43 4.61
C TYR A 259 9.56 3.61 3.86
N THR A 260 9.18 3.13 2.67
CA THR A 260 10.07 2.40 1.76
C THR A 260 10.91 3.39 0.98
N ALA A 261 11.95 3.92 1.62
CA ALA A 261 13.00 4.69 0.97
C ALA A 261 14.34 4.02 1.31
N GLU A 262 15.32 4.15 0.46
CA GLU A 262 16.65 3.54 0.63
C GLU A 262 17.29 3.80 2.01
N THR A 263 16.92 4.91 2.65
CA THR A 263 17.44 5.31 3.94
C THR A 263 16.50 5.05 5.12
N ASN A 264 15.25 4.59 4.90
CA ASN A 264 14.19 4.55 5.92
C ASN A 264 14.02 5.86 6.70
N THR A 265 14.46 6.97 6.14
CA THR A 265 14.40 8.30 6.76
C THR A 265 13.35 9.17 6.06
N ILE A 266 12.70 10.04 6.82
CA ILE A 266 11.83 11.06 6.23
C ILE A 266 12.74 12.20 5.72
N SER A 267 12.84 12.36 4.40
CA SER A 267 13.54 13.53 3.83
C SER A 267 12.59 14.73 3.80
N ILE A 268 12.97 15.80 4.46
CA ILE A 268 12.20 17.04 4.52
C ILE A 268 13.01 18.14 3.89
N SER A 269 12.49 18.85 2.88
CA SER A 269 13.17 19.98 2.29
C SER A 269 13.25 21.15 3.29
N ALA A 270 14.36 21.85 3.27
CA ALA A 270 14.56 23.03 4.12
C ALA A 270 13.48 24.11 3.91
N ASN A 271 13.02 24.27 2.65
CA ASN A 271 11.95 25.20 2.31
C ASN A 271 10.61 24.80 2.96
N GLU A 272 10.23 23.54 2.92
CA GLU A 272 9.01 23.03 3.54
C GLU A 272 9.05 23.21 5.06
N MET A 273 10.22 22.98 5.68
CA MET A 273 10.43 23.20 7.11
C MET A 273 10.25 24.65 7.51
N ILE A 274 10.84 25.59 6.77
CA ILE A 274 10.70 27.04 7.04
C ILE A 274 9.26 27.49 6.90
N VAL A 275 8.58 27.09 5.82
CA VAL A 275 7.16 27.43 5.61
C VAL A 275 6.30 26.87 6.74
N ASN A 276 6.52 25.63 7.16
CA ASN A 276 5.79 25.03 8.27
C ASN A 276 6.01 25.80 9.59
N LEU A 277 7.26 26.16 9.92
CA LEU A 277 7.55 26.94 11.13
C LEU A 277 6.86 28.31 11.13
N ILE A 278 6.82 28.98 9.98
CA ILE A 278 6.09 30.25 9.84
C ILE A 278 4.59 30.03 10.08
N VAL A 279 3.98 29.00 9.47
CA VAL A 279 2.56 28.68 9.64
C VAL A 279 2.25 28.33 11.10
N VAL A 280 3.10 27.54 11.76
CA VAL A 280 2.98 27.22 13.19
C VAL A 280 3.01 28.49 14.04
N ALA A 281 3.95 29.39 13.81
CA ALA A 281 4.04 30.66 14.53
C ALA A 281 2.79 31.54 14.31
N VAL A 282 2.33 31.65 13.07
CA VAL A 282 1.10 32.40 12.73
C VAL A 282 -0.12 31.82 13.46
N ILE A 283 -0.31 30.50 13.43
CA ILE A 283 -1.43 29.83 14.12
C ILE A 283 -1.37 30.13 15.61
N ILE A 284 -0.21 30.02 16.26
CA ILE A 284 -0.06 30.30 17.70
C ILE A 284 -0.46 31.74 18.00
N VAL A 285 0.07 32.72 17.26
CA VAL A 285 -0.20 34.12 17.45
C VAL A 285 -1.70 34.43 17.26
N VAL A 286 -2.26 33.97 16.13
CA VAL A 286 -3.69 34.20 15.82
C VAL A 286 -4.58 33.59 16.90
N MET A 287 -4.31 32.34 17.31
CA MET A 287 -5.11 31.67 18.34
C MET A 287 -5.01 32.34 19.69
N LEU A 288 -3.86 32.89 20.08
CA LEU A 288 -3.70 33.66 21.32
C LEU A 288 -4.51 34.96 21.29
N ILE A 289 -4.64 35.58 20.12
CA ILE A 289 -5.43 36.83 19.93
C ILE A 289 -6.93 36.54 19.96
N ILE A 290 -7.39 35.55 19.17
CA ILE A 290 -8.83 35.30 18.97
C ILE A 290 -9.47 34.51 20.11
N TYR A 291 -8.69 33.72 20.85
CA TYR A 291 -9.15 32.83 21.92
C TYR A 291 -10.09 33.55 22.92
N LYS A 292 -9.71 34.77 23.38
CA LYS A 292 -10.49 35.48 24.39
C LYS A 292 -11.85 35.97 23.88
N LYS A 293 -11.96 36.28 22.58
CA LYS A 293 -13.14 36.84 21.95
C LYS A 293 -14.09 35.80 21.36
N LEU A 294 -13.55 34.71 20.81
CA LEU A 294 -14.27 33.73 19.98
C LEU A 294 -14.38 32.33 20.59
N THR A 295 -14.29 32.22 21.93
CA THR A 295 -14.30 30.92 22.62
C THR A 295 -15.52 30.03 22.27
N LYS A 296 -16.71 30.65 22.16
CA LYS A 296 -17.95 29.93 21.80
C LYS A 296 -17.90 29.41 20.34
N GLN A 297 -17.47 30.28 19.44
CA GLN A 297 -17.36 29.95 18.00
C GLN A 297 -16.33 28.86 17.77
N ILE A 298 -15.17 28.94 18.43
CA ILE A 298 -14.13 27.91 18.38
C ILE A 298 -14.67 26.58 18.92
N THR A 299 -15.43 26.58 20.03
CA THR A 299 -16.03 25.34 20.55
C THR A 299 -17.01 24.73 19.54
N SER A 300 -17.86 25.54 18.91
CA SER A 300 -18.82 25.09 17.92
C SER A 300 -18.10 24.56 16.66
N LEU A 301 -17.06 25.26 16.22
CA LEU A 301 -16.25 24.85 15.08
C LEU A 301 -15.58 23.49 15.34
N LEU A 302 -14.92 23.30 16.49
CA LEU A 302 -14.31 22.02 16.87
C LEU A 302 -15.33 20.89 16.90
N LEU A 303 -16.54 21.12 17.42
CA LEU A 303 -17.59 20.12 17.42
C LEU A 303 -18.05 19.73 16.00
N VAL A 304 -18.24 20.74 15.14
CA VAL A 304 -18.61 20.50 13.73
C VAL A 304 -17.49 19.73 13.00
N CYS A 305 -16.25 20.15 13.18
CA CYS A 305 -15.11 19.44 12.61
C CYS A 305 -15.01 18.00 13.13
N THR A 306 -15.24 17.78 14.43
CA THR A 306 -15.23 16.43 15.01
C THR A 306 -16.30 15.54 14.39
N ILE A 307 -17.52 16.06 14.18
CA ILE A 307 -18.59 15.32 13.50
C ILE A 307 -18.20 14.99 12.06
N ALA A 308 -17.63 15.93 11.32
CA ALA A 308 -17.13 15.69 9.97
C ALA A 308 -16.04 14.62 9.93
N LEU A 309 -15.08 14.69 10.86
CA LEU A 309 -14.02 13.69 11.01
C LEU A 309 -14.59 12.30 11.36
N CYS A 310 -15.58 12.20 12.22
CA CYS A 310 -16.27 10.93 12.49
C CYS A 310 -16.94 10.37 11.21
N GLY A 311 -17.55 11.24 10.41
CA GLY A 311 -18.12 10.86 9.11
C GLY A 311 -17.06 10.27 8.15
N MET A 312 -15.90 10.93 8.04
CA MET A 312 -14.76 10.44 7.25
C MET A 312 -14.27 9.07 7.76
N GLY A 313 -14.10 8.94 9.08
CA GLY A 313 -13.69 7.68 9.70
C GLY A 313 -14.68 6.55 9.41
N THR A 314 -15.99 6.85 9.46
CA THR A 314 -17.04 5.86 9.15
C THR A 314 -16.98 5.40 7.69
N VAL A 315 -16.80 6.31 6.74
CA VAL A 315 -16.62 5.96 5.31
C VAL A 315 -15.41 5.04 5.12
N ASN A 316 -14.29 5.37 5.77
CA ASN A 316 -13.09 4.53 5.72
C ASN A 316 -13.33 3.13 6.32
N ILE A 317 -14.03 3.03 7.46
CA ILE A 317 -14.40 1.74 8.08
C ILE A 317 -15.23 0.89 7.12
N VAL A 318 -16.23 1.48 6.46
CA VAL A 318 -17.06 0.75 5.48
C VAL A 318 -16.20 0.26 4.32
N LYS A 319 -15.29 1.10 3.80
CA LYS A 319 -14.37 0.72 2.73
C LYS A 319 -13.46 -0.44 3.16
N ILE A 320 -12.85 -0.35 4.34
CA ILE A 320 -12.00 -1.40 4.90
C ILE A 320 -12.78 -2.71 5.01
N ASN A 321 -13.96 -2.67 5.62
CA ASN A 321 -14.78 -3.87 5.83
C ASN A 321 -15.21 -4.54 4.51
N SER A 322 -15.58 -3.75 3.49
CA SER A 322 -15.97 -4.32 2.19
C SER A 322 -14.76 -4.96 1.46
N SER A 323 -13.59 -4.33 1.54
CA SER A 323 -12.37 -4.88 0.95
C SER A 323 -11.93 -6.18 1.64
N VAL A 324 -12.01 -6.22 2.96
CA VAL A 324 -11.62 -7.40 3.76
C VAL A 324 -12.60 -8.57 3.54
N ALA A 325 -13.89 -8.30 3.43
CA ALA A 325 -14.89 -9.35 3.11
C ALA A 325 -14.59 -10.06 1.78
N ASN A 326 -14.12 -9.32 0.77
CA ASN A 326 -13.73 -9.88 -0.52
C ASN A 326 -12.49 -10.79 -0.40
N ILE A 327 -11.55 -10.46 0.48
CA ILE A 327 -10.36 -11.28 0.73
C ILE A 327 -10.78 -12.63 1.32
N TYR A 328 -11.68 -12.65 2.31
CA TYR A 328 -12.13 -13.89 2.94
C TYR A 328 -12.95 -14.78 2.01
N THR A 329 -13.85 -14.21 1.23
CA THR A 329 -14.62 -14.99 0.24
C THR A 329 -13.73 -15.63 -0.82
N ASN A 330 -12.58 -15.03 -1.10
CA ASN A 330 -11.59 -15.59 -2.02
C ASN A 330 -10.64 -16.58 -1.31
N SER A 331 -10.28 -16.34 -0.04
CA SER A 331 -9.39 -17.24 0.72
C SER A 331 -10.08 -18.54 1.17
N GLU A 332 -11.38 -18.53 1.48
CA GLU A 332 -12.11 -19.76 1.74
C GLU A 332 -12.25 -20.68 0.52
N LYS A 333 -12.14 -20.13 -0.69
CA LYS A 333 -12.07 -20.89 -1.95
C LYS A 333 -10.67 -21.42 -2.28
N ASN A 334 -9.63 -20.88 -1.68
CA ASN A 334 -8.26 -21.24 -2.00
C ASN A 334 -7.67 -22.15 -0.92
N ASN A 335 -7.36 -23.38 -1.33
CA ASN A 335 -6.45 -24.26 -0.61
C ASN A 335 -5.12 -23.49 -0.36
N THR A 336 -4.46 -23.75 0.76
CA THR A 336 -3.09 -23.26 1.04
C THR A 336 -2.21 -23.45 -0.19
N PHE A 337 -1.38 -22.45 -0.49
CA PHE A 337 -0.42 -22.52 -1.59
C PHE A 337 0.45 -23.78 -1.44
N ASN A 338 0.48 -24.61 -2.45
CA ASN A 338 1.27 -25.84 -2.51
C ASN A 338 1.81 -25.99 -3.92
N ILE A 339 3.10 -26.21 -4.02
CA ILE A 339 3.80 -26.46 -5.28
C ILE A 339 3.60 -27.94 -5.62
N LYS A 340 3.03 -28.21 -6.79
CA LYS A 340 2.86 -29.55 -7.31
C LYS A 340 3.78 -29.77 -8.48
N LEU A 341 4.55 -30.85 -8.46
CA LEU A 341 5.43 -31.24 -9.56
C LEU A 341 5.14 -32.69 -9.97
N SER A 342 5.04 -32.93 -11.26
CA SER A 342 4.79 -34.26 -11.77
C SER A 342 6.05 -35.13 -11.71
N LYS A 343 5.90 -36.42 -11.31
CA LYS A 343 6.98 -37.43 -11.43
C LYS A 343 7.18 -37.92 -12.83
N THR A 344 6.22 -37.75 -13.74
CA THR A 344 6.23 -38.38 -15.08
C THR A 344 6.08 -37.40 -16.22
N GLY A 345 5.40 -36.26 -15.99
CA GLY A 345 5.27 -35.17 -16.96
C GLY A 345 6.41 -34.18 -16.87
N LYS A 346 6.55 -33.35 -17.89
CA LYS A 346 7.54 -32.26 -17.90
C LYS A 346 7.06 -31.11 -17.05
N ASN A 347 7.81 -30.69 -16.03
CA ASN A 347 7.48 -29.54 -15.20
C ASN A 347 8.24 -28.31 -15.70
N VAL A 348 7.61 -27.13 -15.57
CA VAL A 348 8.26 -25.84 -15.83
C VAL A 348 8.12 -24.95 -14.60
N VAL A 349 9.22 -24.47 -14.08
CA VAL A 349 9.30 -23.58 -12.94
C VAL A 349 9.97 -22.29 -13.38
N VAL A 350 9.28 -21.17 -13.24
CA VAL A 350 9.83 -19.84 -13.46
C VAL A 350 9.77 -19.09 -12.13
N ILE A 351 10.92 -18.73 -11.58
CA ILE A 351 11.04 -17.94 -10.37
C ILE A 351 11.63 -16.59 -10.74
N MET A 352 10.85 -15.55 -10.55
CA MET A 352 11.31 -14.17 -10.66
C MET A 352 11.79 -13.71 -9.30
N LEU A 353 13.07 -13.38 -9.18
CA LEU A 353 13.67 -12.74 -8.02
C LEU A 353 13.74 -11.24 -8.31
N ASP A 354 12.85 -10.46 -7.72
CA ASP A 354 12.79 -9.02 -7.92
C ASP A 354 14.10 -8.34 -7.48
N ARG A 355 14.72 -7.54 -8.36
CA ARG A 355 16.07 -6.97 -8.18
C ARG A 355 17.21 -8.00 -8.07
N GLY A 356 17.03 -9.21 -8.59
CA GLY A 356 18.10 -10.20 -8.63
C GLY A 356 19.22 -9.76 -9.58
N PHE A 357 20.46 -9.63 -9.07
CA PHE A 357 21.59 -9.11 -9.81
C PHE A 357 22.47 -10.23 -10.37
N GLY A 358 22.45 -10.40 -11.69
CA GLY A 358 23.18 -11.46 -12.39
C GLY A 358 24.69 -11.47 -12.12
N PRO A 359 25.38 -10.33 -12.20
CA PRO A 359 26.83 -10.26 -11.99
C PRO A 359 27.36 -10.79 -10.64
N TYR A 360 26.51 -11.01 -9.64
CA TYR A 360 26.92 -11.63 -8.36
C TYR A 360 27.23 -13.13 -8.46
N ILE A 361 26.65 -13.84 -9.39
CA ILE A 361 26.73 -15.31 -9.47
C ILE A 361 28.16 -15.85 -9.44
N PRO A 362 29.13 -15.33 -10.22
CA PRO A 362 30.51 -15.81 -10.14
C PRO A 362 31.15 -15.63 -8.75
N TYR A 363 30.84 -14.53 -8.07
CA TYR A 363 31.34 -14.24 -6.71
C TYR A 363 30.73 -15.18 -5.68
N PHE A 364 29.43 -15.48 -5.78
CA PHE A 364 28.75 -16.44 -4.90
C PHE A 364 29.36 -17.84 -4.98
N PHE A 365 29.61 -18.31 -6.19
CA PHE A 365 30.17 -19.66 -6.40
C PHE A 365 31.68 -19.71 -6.10
N ASN A 366 32.38 -18.60 -6.15
CA ASN A 366 33.75 -18.51 -5.65
C ASN A 366 33.79 -18.53 -4.10
N GLU A 367 32.87 -17.83 -3.44
CA GLU A 367 32.77 -17.81 -1.98
C GLU A 367 32.22 -19.11 -1.40
N LYS A 368 31.23 -19.72 -2.07
CA LYS A 368 30.53 -20.95 -1.66
C LYS A 368 30.57 -22.00 -2.78
N PRO A 369 31.71 -22.71 -2.96
CA PRO A 369 31.86 -23.70 -4.05
C PRO A 369 30.87 -24.87 -3.95
N GLU A 370 30.33 -25.16 -2.77
CA GLU A 370 29.31 -26.19 -2.56
C GLU A 370 28.03 -25.92 -3.38
N LEU A 371 27.71 -24.65 -3.67
CA LEU A 371 26.54 -24.27 -4.49
C LEU A 371 26.62 -24.84 -5.90
N ILE A 372 27.82 -25.05 -6.46
CA ILE A 372 27.99 -25.60 -7.82
C ILE A 372 27.29 -26.97 -7.95
N LYS A 373 27.32 -27.80 -6.90
CA LYS A 373 26.63 -29.10 -6.90
C LYS A 373 25.11 -28.95 -6.82
N GLN A 374 24.64 -27.99 -6.04
CA GLN A 374 23.22 -27.72 -5.92
C GLN A 374 22.65 -27.13 -7.20
N TYR A 375 23.46 -26.40 -7.96
CA TYR A 375 23.12 -25.81 -9.26
C TYR A 375 23.60 -26.64 -10.46
N ASP A 376 23.84 -27.93 -10.27
CA ASP A 376 24.17 -28.86 -11.37
C ASP A 376 23.06 -28.88 -12.43
N GLY A 377 23.40 -28.72 -13.68
CA GLY A 377 22.49 -28.61 -14.80
C GLY A 377 22.09 -27.19 -15.20
N PHE A 378 22.47 -26.15 -14.43
CA PHE A 378 22.20 -24.78 -14.79
C PHE A 378 23.23 -24.20 -15.78
N THR A 379 22.72 -23.34 -16.67
CA THR A 379 23.51 -22.38 -17.45
C THR A 379 23.23 -21.00 -16.94
N TYR A 380 24.26 -20.27 -16.50
CA TYR A 380 24.21 -18.86 -16.16
C TYR A 380 24.49 -18.00 -17.40
N TYR A 381 23.57 -17.06 -17.71
CA TYR A 381 23.71 -16.13 -18.83
C TYR A 381 24.23 -14.78 -18.30
N SER A 382 25.54 -14.57 -18.49
CA SER A 382 26.25 -13.41 -17.94
C SER A 382 25.99 -12.09 -18.68
N ASN A 383 25.38 -12.19 -19.87
CA ASN A 383 25.15 -11.06 -20.78
C ASN A 383 23.65 -10.83 -20.99
N THR A 384 22.95 -10.46 -19.91
CA THR A 384 21.50 -10.34 -19.88
C THR A 384 21.07 -8.91 -19.55
N ILE A 385 20.02 -8.41 -20.27
CA ILE A 385 19.42 -7.09 -20.00
C ILE A 385 17.96 -7.21 -19.60
N SER A 386 17.47 -6.17 -18.92
CA SER A 386 16.05 -5.86 -18.74
C SER A 386 15.64 -4.64 -19.55
N PHE A 387 14.35 -4.54 -19.87
CA PHE A 387 13.81 -3.40 -20.62
C PHE A 387 13.52 -2.15 -19.77
N GLY A 388 13.80 -2.19 -18.49
CA GLY A 388 13.68 -1.06 -17.57
C GLY A 388 14.25 -1.38 -16.20
N GLY A 389 14.56 -0.38 -15.41
CA GLY A 389 15.15 -0.53 -14.07
C GLY A 389 14.11 -0.68 -12.94
N HIS A 390 12.83 -0.79 -13.27
CA HIS A 390 11.76 -0.99 -12.29
C HIS A 390 10.75 -2.02 -12.77
N THR A 391 10.15 -2.73 -11.84
CA THR A 391 9.17 -3.80 -12.09
C THR A 391 8.03 -3.35 -13.01
N ASN A 392 7.54 -2.12 -12.85
CA ASN A 392 6.47 -1.57 -13.69
C ASN A 392 6.83 -1.51 -15.19
N PHE A 393 8.10 -1.29 -15.52
CA PHE A 393 8.58 -1.21 -16.91
C PHE A 393 8.99 -2.58 -17.46
N ALA A 394 9.56 -3.42 -16.60
CA ALA A 394 10.27 -4.63 -17.02
C ALA A 394 9.41 -5.90 -16.98
N SER A 395 8.47 -6.00 -16.02
CA SER A 395 7.73 -7.25 -15.80
C SER A 395 6.79 -7.65 -16.94
N SER A 396 6.24 -6.69 -17.69
CA SER A 396 5.40 -7.03 -18.84
C SER A 396 6.17 -7.79 -19.92
N ALA A 397 7.41 -7.39 -20.22
CA ALA A 397 8.29 -8.10 -21.14
C ALA A 397 8.69 -9.47 -20.59
N PHE A 398 8.97 -9.57 -19.28
CA PHE A 398 9.29 -10.82 -18.60
C PHE A 398 8.20 -11.90 -18.78
N PHE A 399 6.93 -11.53 -18.59
CA PHE A 399 5.82 -12.49 -18.66
C PHE A 399 5.23 -12.66 -20.07
N GLY A 400 5.29 -11.63 -20.90
CA GLY A 400 4.62 -11.59 -22.20
C GLY A 400 5.57 -11.73 -23.41
N GLY A 401 6.88 -11.51 -23.23
CA GLY A 401 7.86 -11.54 -24.30
C GLY A 401 8.00 -10.20 -25.03
N TYR A 402 8.61 -10.23 -26.22
CA TYR A 402 8.98 -9.04 -26.99
C TYR A 402 7.81 -8.15 -27.40
N GLU A 403 6.60 -8.67 -27.48
CA GLU A 403 5.39 -7.87 -27.75
C GLU A 403 4.93 -6.99 -26.58
N TYR A 404 5.59 -7.09 -25.43
CA TYR A 404 5.28 -6.34 -24.22
C TYR A 404 6.50 -5.57 -23.69
N THR A 405 7.47 -5.27 -24.54
CA THR A 405 8.52 -4.28 -24.23
C THR A 405 7.91 -2.90 -24.05
N PRO A 406 8.53 -1.98 -23.33
CA PRO A 406 7.97 -0.64 -23.10
C PRO A 406 7.59 0.12 -24.37
N ALA A 407 8.39 0.04 -25.44
CA ALA A 407 8.07 0.67 -26.73
C ALA A 407 6.85 0.03 -27.41
N GLU A 408 6.73 -1.30 -27.39
CA GLU A 408 5.54 -2.02 -27.89
C GLU A 408 4.28 -1.68 -27.10
N ILE A 409 4.39 -1.60 -25.76
CA ILE A 409 3.30 -1.16 -24.88
C ILE A 409 2.87 0.27 -25.22
N ASN A 410 3.82 1.19 -25.42
CA ASN A 410 3.53 2.57 -25.77
C ASN A 410 2.86 2.70 -27.15
N SER A 411 3.12 1.78 -28.07
CA SER A 411 2.49 1.77 -29.42
C SER A 411 0.98 1.53 -29.37
N ARG A 412 0.48 0.87 -28.33
CA ARG A 412 -0.95 0.58 -28.13
C ARG A 412 -1.66 1.77 -27.43
N LYS A 413 -1.68 2.94 -28.08
CA LYS A 413 -2.08 4.26 -27.53
C LYS A 413 -3.51 4.33 -26.99
N ASN A 414 -4.40 3.44 -27.42
CA ASN A 414 -5.82 3.46 -27.04
C ASN A 414 -6.16 2.53 -25.88
N GLU A 415 -5.19 1.80 -25.32
CA GLU A 415 -5.37 0.84 -24.25
C GLU A 415 -4.62 1.29 -22.99
N LYS A 416 -5.21 1.05 -21.82
CA LYS A 416 -4.57 1.38 -20.54
C LYS A 416 -3.38 0.49 -20.27
N LEU A 417 -2.35 1.02 -19.62
CA LEU A 417 -1.18 0.27 -19.18
C LEU A 417 -1.56 -0.94 -18.32
N VAL A 418 -2.50 -0.79 -17.40
CA VAL A 418 -3.00 -1.91 -16.57
C VAL A 418 -3.60 -3.06 -17.41
N THR A 419 -4.30 -2.75 -18.49
CA THR A 419 -4.87 -3.78 -19.37
C THR A 419 -3.79 -4.57 -20.08
N LYS A 420 -2.81 -3.88 -20.64
CA LYS A 420 -1.65 -4.47 -21.34
C LYS A 420 -0.78 -5.29 -20.39
N HIS A 421 -0.58 -4.82 -19.17
CA HIS A 421 0.14 -5.52 -18.13
C HIS A 421 -0.58 -6.83 -17.74
N ASN A 422 -1.88 -6.76 -17.44
CA ASN A 422 -2.68 -7.94 -17.12
C ASN A 422 -2.69 -8.96 -18.27
N GLU A 423 -2.69 -8.49 -19.51
CA GLU A 423 -2.58 -9.34 -20.70
C GLU A 423 -1.22 -10.07 -20.73
N ALA A 424 -0.12 -9.35 -20.51
CA ALA A 424 1.23 -9.93 -20.44
C ALA A 424 1.32 -11.04 -19.38
N LEU A 425 0.78 -10.81 -18.18
CA LEU A 425 0.74 -11.80 -17.10
C LEU A 425 -0.01 -13.09 -17.48
N LYS A 426 -0.96 -13.01 -18.40
CA LYS A 426 -1.78 -14.14 -18.86
C LYS A 426 -1.16 -14.94 -20.01
N VAL A 427 -0.15 -14.45 -20.72
CA VAL A 427 0.40 -15.10 -21.94
C VAL A 427 0.88 -16.52 -21.64
N MET A 428 1.84 -16.69 -20.75
CA MET A 428 2.36 -18.03 -20.41
C MET A 428 1.28 -18.93 -19.78
N PRO A 429 0.49 -18.49 -18.77
CA PRO A 429 -0.57 -19.31 -18.22
C PRO A 429 -1.60 -19.79 -19.24
N ALA A 430 -2.02 -18.93 -20.17
CA ALA A 430 -3.00 -19.28 -21.18
C ALA A 430 -2.48 -20.38 -22.13
N ILE A 431 -1.25 -20.24 -22.57
CA ILE A 431 -0.64 -21.20 -23.50
C ILE A 431 -0.43 -22.55 -22.82
N PHE A 432 0.18 -22.59 -21.63
CA PHE A 432 0.39 -23.85 -20.91
C PHE A 432 -0.93 -24.54 -20.55
N SER A 433 -1.91 -23.79 -20.02
CA SER A 433 -3.23 -24.34 -19.71
C SER A 433 -3.91 -24.92 -20.95
N SER A 434 -3.82 -24.26 -22.12
CA SER A 434 -4.36 -24.76 -23.40
C SER A 434 -3.74 -26.08 -23.85
N LYS A 435 -2.54 -26.40 -23.37
CA LYS A 435 -1.81 -27.67 -23.63
C LYS A 435 -2.02 -28.74 -22.55
N GLY A 436 -2.90 -28.46 -21.58
CA GLY A 436 -3.28 -29.40 -20.53
C GLY A 436 -2.37 -29.41 -19.30
N TYR A 437 -1.45 -28.45 -19.17
CA TYR A 437 -0.70 -28.25 -17.94
C TYR A 437 -1.61 -27.67 -16.85
N ASN A 438 -1.38 -28.08 -15.60
CA ASN A 438 -1.90 -27.33 -14.45
C ASN A 438 -0.94 -26.19 -14.18
N VAL A 439 -1.46 -24.98 -14.07
CA VAL A 439 -0.64 -23.77 -13.87
C VAL A 439 -0.89 -23.21 -12.48
N THR A 440 0.16 -23.01 -11.73
CA THR A 440 0.14 -22.35 -10.42
C THR A 440 0.88 -21.02 -10.52
N LEU A 441 0.22 -19.94 -10.15
CA LEU A 441 0.77 -18.60 -10.07
C LEU A 441 0.95 -18.21 -8.59
N CYS A 442 2.06 -17.59 -8.27
CA CYS A 442 2.34 -17.13 -6.92
C CYS A 442 2.91 -15.72 -6.93
N ASN A 443 2.25 -14.79 -6.23
CA ASN A 443 2.65 -13.39 -6.10
C ASN A 443 2.86 -12.70 -7.46
N SER A 444 1.87 -12.77 -8.37
CA SER A 444 1.96 -12.19 -9.72
C SER A 444 2.10 -10.67 -9.66
N ASN A 445 3.26 -10.14 -10.05
CA ASN A 445 3.63 -8.74 -9.91
C ASN A 445 2.59 -7.77 -10.46
N TYR A 446 2.16 -6.82 -9.65
CA TYR A 446 1.26 -5.72 -10.02
C TYR A 446 -0.01 -6.15 -10.77
N ALA A 447 -0.51 -7.41 -10.59
CA ALA A 447 -1.78 -7.81 -11.18
C ALA A 447 -2.86 -6.77 -10.85
N ASN A 448 -3.52 -6.27 -11.86
CA ASN A 448 -4.46 -5.15 -11.82
C ASN A 448 -3.87 -3.84 -11.24
N TYR A 449 -2.55 -3.63 -11.43
CA TYR A 449 -1.80 -2.47 -10.91
C TYR A 449 -1.97 -2.27 -9.40
N GLN A 450 -2.10 -3.40 -8.66
CA GLN A 450 -2.15 -3.40 -7.21
C GLN A 450 -0.80 -3.83 -6.63
N TRP A 451 -0.37 -3.19 -5.55
CA TRP A 451 0.84 -3.59 -4.80
C TRP A 451 0.71 -5.02 -4.25
N ILE A 452 -0.42 -5.34 -3.60
CA ILE A 452 -0.82 -6.73 -3.38
C ILE A 452 -1.60 -7.16 -4.62
N PRO A 453 -1.09 -8.16 -5.37
CA PRO A 453 -1.68 -8.57 -6.63
C PRO A 453 -3.16 -8.90 -6.53
N ASP A 454 -3.99 -8.33 -7.39
CA ASP A 454 -5.40 -8.68 -7.52
C ASP A 454 -5.55 -9.94 -8.39
N LEU A 455 -5.68 -11.07 -7.74
CA LEU A 455 -5.73 -12.37 -8.41
C LEU A 455 -6.98 -12.60 -9.25
N SER A 456 -8.00 -11.74 -9.14
CA SER A 456 -9.21 -11.80 -9.98
C SER A 456 -8.90 -11.67 -11.48
N VAL A 457 -7.72 -11.13 -11.81
CA VAL A 457 -7.19 -11.11 -13.19
C VAL A 457 -7.17 -12.50 -13.84
N PHE A 458 -7.05 -13.57 -13.05
CA PHE A 458 -6.92 -14.95 -13.53
C PHE A 458 -8.19 -15.80 -13.36
N ASP A 459 -9.28 -15.25 -12.85
CA ASP A 459 -10.53 -15.99 -12.54
C ASP A 459 -11.19 -16.62 -13.78
N ASP A 460 -10.98 -16.04 -14.95
CA ASP A 460 -11.50 -16.53 -16.25
C ASP A 460 -10.66 -17.67 -16.84
N MET A 461 -9.51 -18.02 -16.23
CA MET A 461 -8.55 -18.97 -16.80
C MET A 461 -8.74 -20.37 -16.24
N LYS A 462 -9.25 -21.28 -17.07
CA LYS A 462 -9.44 -22.68 -16.69
C LYS A 462 -8.08 -23.39 -16.51
N GLY A 463 -7.92 -24.11 -15.40
CA GLY A 463 -6.68 -24.87 -15.11
C GLY A 463 -5.56 -24.03 -14.53
N VAL A 464 -5.81 -22.75 -14.24
CA VAL A 464 -4.89 -21.84 -13.59
C VAL A 464 -5.34 -21.62 -12.15
N LYS A 465 -4.41 -21.64 -11.20
CA LYS A 465 -4.62 -21.28 -9.79
C LYS A 465 -3.63 -20.20 -9.41
N ALA A 466 -4.11 -19.13 -8.77
CA ALA A 466 -3.28 -18.02 -8.36
C ALA A 466 -3.33 -17.83 -6.84
N TYR A 467 -2.19 -17.47 -6.24
CA TYR A 467 -2.00 -17.32 -4.80
C TYR A 467 -1.18 -16.07 -4.49
N ASN A 468 -1.52 -15.42 -3.39
CA ASN A 468 -0.65 -14.46 -2.71
C ASN A 468 -0.21 -15.09 -1.40
N THR A 469 1.10 -15.15 -1.14
CA THR A 469 1.64 -15.80 0.07
C THR A 469 1.58 -14.88 1.30
N GLY A 470 1.68 -13.56 1.10
CA GLY A 470 1.64 -12.59 2.20
C GLY A 470 2.59 -12.97 3.35
N ASP A 471 2.02 -13.18 4.53
CA ASP A 471 2.71 -13.59 5.75
C ASP A 471 2.50 -15.07 6.14
N ASP A 472 1.94 -15.88 5.26
CA ASP A 472 1.52 -17.25 5.58
C ASP A 472 2.65 -18.11 6.16
N TYR A 473 3.87 -17.92 5.67
CA TYR A 473 5.07 -18.68 6.06
C TYR A 473 5.90 -18.01 7.16
N VAL A 474 5.57 -16.80 7.57
CA VAL A 474 6.23 -16.14 8.70
C VAL A 474 5.87 -16.86 10.01
N ASP A 475 6.81 -17.01 10.91
CA ASP A 475 6.58 -17.66 12.19
C ASP A 475 5.59 -16.89 13.09
N ASN A 476 4.88 -17.62 13.95
CA ASN A 476 3.83 -17.05 14.79
C ASN A 476 4.35 -16.02 15.82
N LYS A 477 5.60 -16.09 16.23
CA LYS A 477 6.20 -15.15 17.17
C LYS A 477 6.37 -13.79 16.49
N THR A 478 6.95 -13.78 15.29
CA THR A 478 7.14 -12.58 14.47
C THR A 478 5.80 -11.93 14.11
N LYS A 479 4.79 -12.72 13.72
CA LYS A 479 3.41 -12.21 13.48
C LYS A 479 2.84 -11.50 14.70
N LYS A 480 2.94 -12.10 15.89
CA LYS A 480 2.46 -11.50 17.14
C LYS A 480 3.17 -10.19 17.48
N GLU A 481 4.47 -10.14 17.27
CA GLU A 481 5.27 -8.92 17.50
C GLU A 481 4.87 -7.80 16.54
N THR A 482 4.71 -8.08 15.27
CA THR A 482 4.25 -7.11 14.24
C THR A 482 2.88 -6.53 14.62
N ILE A 483 1.91 -7.40 14.96
CA ILE A 483 0.57 -6.96 15.37
C ILE A 483 0.64 -6.08 16.63
N LYS A 484 1.40 -6.50 17.65
CA LYS A 484 1.59 -5.74 18.90
C LYS A 484 2.16 -4.36 18.63
N ASN A 485 3.14 -4.26 17.75
CA ASN A 485 3.79 -3.02 17.40
C ASN A 485 2.87 -2.12 16.59
N ASN A 486 2.18 -2.63 15.58
CA ASN A 486 1.23 -1.86 14.79
C ASN A 486 0.07 -1.29 15.64
N ARG A 487 -0.44 -2.04 16.63
CA ARG A 487 -1.46 -1.53 17.57
C ARG A 487 -1.05 -0.22 18.26
N ARG A 488 0.23 -0.07 18.60
CA ARG A 488 0.79 1.16 19.16
C ARG A 488 1.14 2.16 18.07
N ASN A 489 1.79 1.68 17.02
CA ASN A 489 2.39 2.52 15.98
C ASN A 489 1.36 3.33 15.21
N PHE A 490 0.15 2.83 14.97
CA PHE A 490 -0.92 3.61 14.34
C PHE A 490 -1.24 4.89 15.10
N PHE A 491 -1.29 4.85 16.42
CA PHE A 491 -1.50 6.05 17.23
C PHE A 491 -0.29 6.99 17.18
N VAL A 492 0.94 6.47 17.30
CA VAL A 492 2.16 7.29 17.28
C VAL A 492 2.40 7.88 15.88
N TYR A 493 2.11 7.11 14.80
CA TYR A 493 2.08 7.62 13.43
C TYR A 493 1.11 8.80 13.29
N SER A 494 -0.06 8.67 13.89
CA SER A 494 -1.05 9.77 13.87
C SER A 494 -0.55 11.01 14.61
N LEU A 495 0.16 10.83 15.72
CA LEU A 495 0.83 11.94 16.42
C LEU A 495 1.91 12.57 15.55
N MET A 496 2.73 11.75 14.87
CA MET A 496 3.74 12.22 13.93
C MET A 496 3.11 13.08 12.82
N LYS A 497 2.11 12.55 12.12
CA LYS A 497 1.43 13.26 11.01
C LYS A 497 0.69 14.53 11.44
N SER A 498 0.28 14.62 12.69
CA SER A 498 -0.35 15.79 13.26
C SER A 498 0.62 16.79 13.92
N SER A 499 1.89 16.44 14.01
CA SER A 499 2.94 17.28 14.59
C SER A 499 3.59 18.21 13.55
N PRO A 500 4.17 19.35 13.98
CA PRO A 500 5.02 20.15 13.10
C PRO A 500 6.12 19.31 12.46
N ILE A 501 6.46 19.62 11.20
CA ILE A 501 7.41 18.82 10.41
C ILE A 501 8.73 18.59 11.13
N VAL A 502 9.25 19.60 11.83
CA VAL A 502 10.52 19.52 12.58
C VAL A 502 10.55 18.38 13.61
N LEU A 503 9.39 17.94 14.09
CA LEU A 503 9.27 16.85 15.06
C LEU A 503 8.97 15.49 14.42
N GLN A 504 8.61 15.46 13.13
CA GLN A 504 8.14 14.23 12.48
C GLN A 504 9.24 13.18 12.37
N SER A 505 10.46 13.58 12.04
CA SER A 505 11.61 12.67 11.95
C SER A 505 11.92 12.00 13.29
N ASP A 506 11.92 12.79 14.39
CA ASP A 506 12.20 12.28 15.74
C ASP A 506 11.10 11.31 16.23
N ILE A 507 9.82 11.64 15.94
CA ILE A 507 8.70 10.76 16.31
C ILE A 507 8.71 9.47 15.48
N TYR A 508 9.03 9.57 14.20
CA TYR A 508 9.13 8.44 13.28
C TYR A 508 10.30 7.52 13.68
N ASN A 509 11.47 8.10 13.94
CA ASN A 509 12.69 7.40 14.38
C ASN A 509 12.95 6.14 13.54
N ASN A 510 13.05 6.30 12.23
CA ASN A 510 13.27 5.21 11.26
C ASN A 510 12.27 4.05 11.40
N GLY A 511 10.98 4.36 11.61
CA GLY A 511 9.91 3.37 11.77
C GLY A 511 9.76 2.80 13.18
N ASN A 512 10.55 3.25 14.17
CA ASN A 512 10.49 2.76 15.55
C ASN A 512 9.40 3.44 16.40
N TYR A 513 8.91 4.62 15.99
CA TYR A 513 7.79 5.33 16.63
C TYR A 513 7.93 5.47 18.14
N LEU A 514 9.03 6.06 18.62
CA LEU A 514 9.34 6.26 20.03
C LEU A 514 9.45 4.93 20.85
N GLY A 515 9.63 3.82 20.18
CA GLY A 515 9.71 2.50 20.82
C GLY A 515 10.99 1.75 20.47
N SER A 516 11.09 0.51 20.93
CA SER A 516 12.11 -0.44 20.49
C SER A 516 11.80 -0.93 19.07
N SER A 517 12.83 -1.11 18.28
CA SER A 517 12.85 -1.35 16.86
C SER A 517 11.98 -2.53 16.38
N VAL A 518 11.30 -2.33 15.25
CA VAL A 518 10.61 -3.35 14.44
C VAL A 518 11.26 -3.47 13.06
N SER A 519 12.14 -2.54 12.72
CA SER A 519 12.98 -2.52 11.53
C SER A 519 14.39 -2.88 11.88
N GLN A 520 15.16 -3.26 10.89
CA GLN A 520 16.59 -3.39 11.07
C GLN A 520 17.18 -2.01 11.40
N HIS A 521 17.77 -1.89 12.58
CA HIS A 521 18.48 -0.68 13.02
C HIS A 521 19.97 -0.87 12.79
N ARG A 522 20.54 -0.06 11.92
CA ARG A 522 21.95 -0.09 11.58
C ARG A 522 22.77 0.79 12.54
N THR A 523 23.87 0.25 13.03
CA THR A 523 24.90 1.01 13.75
C THR A 523 25.96 1.55 12.77
N ASN A 524 26.28 0.76 11.75
CA ASN A 524 27.14 1.10 10.62
C ASN A 524 26.80 0.18 9.43
N ASP A 525 27.64 0.14 8.39
CA ASP A 525 27.39 -0.65 7.19
C ASP A 525 27.48 -2.17 7.40
N TYR A 526 28.00 -2.63 8.53
CA TYR A 526 28.25 -4.05 8.84
C TYR A 526 27.54 -4.54 10.11
N ILE A 527 26.97 -3.63 10.91
CA ILE A 527 26.38 -3.95 12.22
C ILE A 527 24.93 -3.47 12.25
N ALA A 528 24.04 -4.40 12.56
CA ALA A 528 22.62 -4.10 12.68
C ALA A 528 21.94 -4.91 13.80
N THR A 529 20.75 -4.49 14.18
CA THR A 529 19.84 -5.22 15.09
C THR A 529 18.44 -5.26 14.51
N GLY A 530 17.74 -6.39 14.70
CA GLY A 530 16.39 -6.60 14.18
C GLY A 530 16.34 -6.97 12.69
N ASN A 531 15.15 -7.18 12.17
CA ASN A 531 14.93 -7.63 10.82
C ASN A 531 13.84 -6.79 10.14
N TYR A 532 13.96 -6.60 8.84
CA TYR A 532 12.98 -5.91 8.02
C TYR A 532 11.79 -6.84 7.73
N SER A 533 10.58 -6.38 8.03
CA SER A 533 9.37 -7.22 7.97
C SER A 533 9.09 -7.76 6.56
N GLU A 534 9.26 -6.95 5.53
CA GLU A 534 9.00 -7.35 4.15
C GLU A 534 10.03 -8.38 3.65
N PHE A 535 11.30 -8.21 4.04
CA PHE A 535 12.32 -9.23 3.79
C PHE A 535 11.93 -10.57 4.42
N ILE A 536 11.56 -10.57 5.72
CA ILE A 536 11.19 -11.80 6.43
C ILE A 536 10.00 -12.50 5.75
N LYS A 537 8.99 -11.74 5.27
CA LYS A 537 7.86 -12.31 4.54
C LYS A 537 8.33 -13.05 3.27
N ALA A 538 9.13 -12.39 2.45
CA ALA A 538 9.62 -12.96 1.20
C ALA A 538 10.58 -14.14 1.44
N TYR A 539 11.53 -13.99 2.36
CA TYR A 539 12.52 -15.01 2.73
C TYR A 539 11.87 -16.27 3.32
N SER A 540 10.83 -16.10 4.15
CA SER A 540 10.09 -17.24 4.73
C SER A 540 9.44 -18.13 3.67
N VAL A 541 9.06 -17.59 2.52
CA VAL A 541 8.56 -18.40 1.39
C VAL A 541 9.67 -19.28 0.84
N LEU A 542 10.88 -18.73 0.61
CA LEU A 542 12.01 -19.50 0.09
C LEU A 542 12.45 -20.61 1.05
N THR A 543 12.50 -20.33 2.36
CA THR A 543 12.86 -21.33 3.36
C THR A 543 11.81 -22.44 3.52
N SER A 544 10.57 -22.20 3.12
CA SER A 544 9.46 -23.16 3.19
C SER A 544 9.25 -23.97 1.91
N LEU A 545 10.00 -23.71 0.84
CA LEU A 545 9.78 -24.34 -0.48
C LEU A 545 9.73 -25.87 -0.42
N SER A 546 10.61 -26.51 0.35
CA SER A 546 10.63 -27.97 0.51
C SER A 546 9.35 -28.48 1.19
N ASP A 547 8.87 -27.78 2.23
CA ASP A 547 7.68 -28.16 3.00
C ASP A 547 6.39 -28.03 2.20
N ILE A 548 6.35 -27.10 1.27
CA ILE A 548 5.17 -26.79 0.44
C ILE A 548 5.21 -27.47 -0.94
N THR A 549 6.26 -28.24 -1.25
CA THR A 549 6.38 -28.95 -2.51
C THR A 549 5.92 -30.39 -2.38
N SER A 550 5.03 -30.81 -3.25
CA SER A 550 4.50 -32.18 -3.33
C SER A 550 4.54 -32.70 -4.75
N THR A 551 4.43 -34.03 -4.90
CA THR A 551 4.47 -34.67 -6.22
C THR A 551 3.09 -35.08 -6.70
N THR A 552 2.91 -35.13 -8.04
CA THR A 552 1.70 -35.62 -8.71
C THR A 552 2.04 -36.70 -9.75
N SER A 553 1.01 -37.36 -10.25
CA SER A 553 1.10 -38.30 -11.37
C SER A 553 0.53 -37.71 -12.68
N ASN A 554 0.41 -36.41 -12.80
CA ASN A 554 -0.03 -35.75 -14.02
C ASN A 554 0.97 -36.04 -15.17
N LYS A 555 0.49 -36.68 -16.24
CA LYS A 555 1.35 -37.09 -17.37
C LYS A 555 1.78 -35.92 -18.26
N VAL A 556 1.04 -34.83 -18.28
CA VAL A 556 1.39 -33.63 -19.06
C VAL A 556 2.50 -32.86 -18.37
N GLY A 557 2.32 -32.55 -17.10
CA GLY A 557 3.25 -31.78 -16.27
C GLY A 557 2.55 -30.64 -15.50
N GLU A 558 3.34 -29.96 -14.70
CA GLU A 558 2.90 -28.84 -13.85
C GLU A 558 3.72 -27.60 -14.20
N VAL A 559 3.13 -26.43 -14.07
CA VAL A 559 3.81 -25.15 -14.28
C VAL A 559 3.68 -24.29 -13.02
N LEU A 560 4.80 -23.77 -12.55
CA LEU A 560 4.86 -22.76 -11.49
C LEU A 560 5.44 -21.47 -12.06
N LEU A 561 4.71 -20.36 -11.92
CA LEU A 561 5.24 -19.01 -12.13
C LEU A 561 5.18 -18.28 -10.79
N MET A 562 6.32 -17.98 -10.20
CA MET A 562 6.42 -17.41 -8.86
C MET A 562 7.28 -16.15 -8.85
N THR A 563 6.81 -15.12 -8.19
CA THR A 563 7.63 -13.95 -7.83
C THR A 563 8.02 -14.00 -6.37
N ASN A 564 9.27 -13.63 -6.07
CA ASN A 564 9.78 -13.53 -4.71
C ASN A 564 10.62 -12.26 -4.54
N ASN A 565 10.36 -11.51 -3.47
CA ASN A 565 10.97 -10.20 -3.21
C ASN A 565 12.12 -10.26 -2.19
N THR A 566 12.71 -11.42 -1.92
CA THR A 566 13.85 -11.51 -0.98
C THR A 566 15.02 -10.63 -1.40
N THR A 567 15.29 -10.55 -2.70
CA THR A 567 16.36 -9.74 -3.30
C THR A 567 16.01 -8.26 -3.43
N HIS A 568 14.71 -7.91 -3.34
CA HIS A 568 14.23 -6.53 -3.44
C HIS A 568 14.46 -5.74 -2.14
N GLU A 569 14.39 -6.40 -0.98
CA GLU A 569 14.38 -5.73 0.32
C GLU A 569 15.79 -5.70 0.93
N PRO A 570 16.49 -4.56 0.90
CA PRO A 570 17.88 -4.47 1.38
C PRO A 570 17.93 -4.67 2.90
N GLN A 571 18.60 -5.73 3.34
CA GLN A 571 18.79 -6.08 4.74
C GLN A 571 20.16 -6.72 4.95
N LEU A 572 20.85 -6.37 6.04
CA LEU A 572 22.01 -7.14 6.49
C LEU A 572 21.57 -8.49 7.03
N LEU A 573 22.33 -9.50 6.69
CA LEU A 573 22.17 -10.87 7.15
C LEU A 573 23.44 -11.33 7.86
N GLN A 574 23.31 -12.19 8.86
CA GLN A 574 24.49 -12.68 9.57
C GLN A 574 25.30 -13.63 8.69
N GLU A 575 26.51 -13.28 8.40
CA GLU A 575 27.49 -14.14 7.75
C GLU A 575 28.09 -15.17 8.75
N PRO A 576 28.58 -16.33 8.28
CA PRO A 576 28.67 -16.75 6.86
C PRO A 576 27.42 -17.50 6.35
N GLN A 577 26.34 -17.62 7.16
CA GLN A 577 25.12 -18.36 6.78
C GLN A 577 24.21 -17.53 5.88
N TYR A 578 24.31 -16.19 5.90
CA TYR A 578 23.41 -15.28 5.22
C TYR A 578 21.96 -15.43 5.68
N GLU A 579 21.78 -15.51 6.99
CA GLU A 579 20.49 -15.68 7.62
C GLU A 579 20.06 -14.44 8.44
N PRO A 580 18.75 -14.20 8.56
CA PRO A 580 18.24 -13.16 9.46
C PRO A 580 18.62 -13.43 10.92
N ALA A 581 19.11 -12.41 11.62
CA ALA A 581 19.46 -12.51 13.04
C ALA A 581 18.99 -11.26 13.82
N ASN A 582 18.75 -11.42 15.13
CA ASN A 582 18.37 -10.28 15.98
C ASN A 582 19.54 -9.30 16.21
N GLN A 583 20.77 -9.79 16.12
CA GLN A 583 22.00 -9.01 16.19
C GLN A 583 22.94 -9.50 15.10
N ILE A 584 23.44 -8.60 14.31
CA ILE A 584 24.32 -8.85 13.17
C ILE A 584 25.59 -8.07 13.39
N ASP A 585 26.73 -8.76 13.25
CA ASP A 585 28.07 -8.16 13.22
C ASP A 585 28.92 -8.89 12.18
N ASN A 586 29.01 -8.28 11.00
CA ASN A 586 29.77 -8.79 9.87
C ASN A 586 31.14 -8.12 9.73
N THR A 587 31.59 -7.34 10.73
CA THR A 587 32.84 -6.57 10.67
C THR A 587 34.07 -7.42 10.31
N ILE A 588 34.12 -8.68 10.78
CA ILE A 588 35.26 -9.58 10.53
C ILE A 588 35.32 -10.03 9.07
N TYR A 589 34.16 -10.20 8.42
CA TYR A 589 34.05 -10.71 7.05
C TYR A 589 34.41 -9.64 6.00
N TYR A 590 34.15 -8.36 6.29
CA TYR A 590 34.46 -7.25 5.38
C TYR A 590 35.89 -6.69 5.56
N LYS A 591 36.69 -7.26 6.47
CA LYS A 591 38.13 -7.01 6.55
C LYS A 591 38.90 -7.66 5.42
N ASP A 592 38.44 -8.81 4.91
CA ASP A 592 38.99 -9.51 3.76
C ASP A 592 38.31 -9.03 2.46
N ALA A 593 38.86 -7.99 1.86
CA ALA A 593 38.35 -7.46 0.60
C ALA A 593 38.70 -8.32 -0.63
N ASP A 594 39.60 -9.30 -0.47
CA ASP A 594 40.07 -10.11 -1.61
C ASP A 594 39.01 -11.11 -2.09
N ARG A 595 38.08 -11.53 -1.23
CA ARG A 595 36.94 -12.39 -1.61
C ARG A 595 36.02 -11.74 -2.67
N PHE A 596 36.03 -10.41 -2.76
CA PHE A 596 35.26 -9.66 -3.75
C PHE A 596 36.09 -9.30 -5.00
N ASN A 597 37.26 -9.89 -5.18
CA ASN A 597 38.09 -9.70 -6.35
C ASN A 597 38.19 -11.02 -7.13
N LEU A 598 37.51 -11.11 -8.24
CA LEU A 598 37.48 -12.30 -9.08
C LEU A 598 38.01 -11.98 -10.49
N ASN A 599 39.07 -12.67 -10.92
CA ASN A 599 39.69 -12.48 -12.23
C ASN A 599 40.05 -11.02 -12.55
N GLY A 600 40.48 -10.27 -11.54
CA GLY A 600 40.85 -8.84 -11.67
C GLY A 600 39.65 -7.85 -11.68
N LYS A 601 38.41 -8.35 -11.59
CA LYS A 601 37.22 -7.51 -11.41
C LYS A 601 36.88 -7.45 -9.93
N LYS A 602 36.92 -6.24 -9.37
CA LYS A 602 36.60 -5.99 -7.97
C LYS A 602 35.16 -5.50 -7.85
N LEU A 603 34.38 -6.21 -7.06
CA LEU A 603 33.05 -5.81 -6.65
C LEU A 603 33.17 -4.81 -5.46
N ALA A 604 32.65 -3.60 -5.58
CA ALA A 604 32.71 -2.61 -4.50
C ALA A 604 31.73 -3.02 -3.37
N MET A 605 32.24 -2.95 -2.12
CA MET A 605 31.49 -3.27 -0.89
C MET A 605 31.77 -2.17 0.17
N ASN A 606 31.42 -0.94 -0.18
CA ASN A 606 31.82 0.24 0.57
C ASN A 606 30.71 0.85 1.41
N ASN A 607 29.48 0.41 1.22
CA ASN A 607 28.30 0.95 1.90
C ASN A 607 27.21 -0.12 2.10
N PHE A 608 26.25 0.21 2.94
CA PHE A 608 25.14 -0.68 3.27
C PHE A 608 24.38 -1.20 2.05
N THR A 609 24.02 -0.36 1.08
CA THR A 609 23.22 -0.76 -0.09
C THR A 609 23.91 -1.87 -0.88
N GLN A 610 25.21 -1.72 -1.12
CA GLN A 610 26.04 -2.72 -1.80
C GLN A 610 26.10 -4.04 -1.04
N ILE A 611 26.32 -3.96 0.28
CA ILE A 611 26.45 -5.11 1.16
C ILE A 611 25.12 -5.84 1.29
N ALA A 612 24.05 -5.11 1.62
CA ALA A 612 22.73 -5.70 1.79
C ALA A 612 22.18 -6.31 0.51
N SER A 613 22.43 -5.69 -0.65
CA SER A 613 22.09 -6.28 -1.96
C SER A 613 22.83 -7.61 -2.19
N TYR A 614 24.13 -7.66 -1.93
CA TYR A 614 24.91 -8.89 -2.04
C TYR A 614 24.39 -9.99 -1.11
N GLU A 615 24.19 -9.66 0.17
CA GLU A 615 23.76 -10.61 1.20
C GLU A 615 22.36 -11.18 0.95
N THR A 616 21.39 -10.35 0.52
CA THR A 616 20.04 -10.83 0.23
C THR A 616 19.96 -11.67 -1.03
N ASN A 617 20.76 -11.34 -2.05
CA ASN A 617 20.90 -12.16 -3.24
C ASN A 617 21.55 -13.50 -2.91
N MET A 618 22.66 -13.54 -2.13
CA MET A 618 23.30 -14.76 -1.66
C MET A 618 22.33 -15.65 -0.89
N ALA A 619 21.57 -15.07 0.05
CA ALA A 619 20.56 -15.79 0.83
C ALA A 619 19.51 -16.48 -0.07
N SER A 620 19.05 -15.79 -1.11
CA SER A 620 18.08 -16.36 -2.07
C SER A 620 18.67 -17.54 -2.83
N ILE A 621 19.91 -17.44 -3.29
CA ILE A 621 20.62 -18.51 -3.99
C ILE A 621 20.85 -19.72 -3.07
N ILE A 622 21.20 -19.50 -1.80
CA ILE A 622 21.37 -20.59 -0.83
C ILE A 622 20.04 -21.33 -0.61
N GLN A 623 18.95 -20.62 -0.37
CA GLN A 623 17.64 -21.24 -0.10
C GLN A 623 17.09 -21.99 -1.32
N LEU A 624 17.29 -21.46 -2.53
CA LEU A 624 16.94 -22.17 -3.76
C LEU A 624 17.80 -23.41 -3.96
N GLY A 625 19.10 -23.35 -3.67
CA GLY A 625 19.98 -24.51 -3.68
C GLY A 625 19.50 -25.65 -2.78
N ASN A 626 19.07 -25.31 -1.55
CA ASN A 626 18.47 -26.28 -0.62
C ASN A 626 17.19 -26.91 -1.18
N TRP A 627 16.35 -26.12 -1.83
CA TRP A 627 15.16 -26.64 -2.50
C TRP A 627 15.50 -27.53 -3.68
N PHE A 628 16.52 -27.24 -4.45
CA PHE A 628 16.96 -28.08 -5.58
C PHE A 628 17.47 -29.44 -5.12
N ASP A 629 18.15 -29.53 -3.97
CA ASP A 629 18.51 -30.80 -3.37
C ASP A 629 17.26 -31.60 -3.00
N TYR A 630 16.24 -30.96 -2.44
CA TYR A 630 14.95 -31.60 -2.17
C TYR A 630 14.25 -32.10 -3.46
N LEU A 631 14.31 -31.35 -4.56
CA LEU A 631 13.73 -31.79 -5.84
C LEU A 631 14.41 -33.05 -6.39
N ARG A 632 15.72 -33.23 -6.14
CA ARG A 632 16.46 -34.45 -6.44
C ARG A 632 16.00 -35.63 -5.57
N GLU A 633 15.85 -35.35 -4.28
CA GLU A 633 15.39 -36.35 -3.30
C GLU A 633 13.99 -36.91 -3.66
N ILE A 634 13.05 -36.06 -4.04
CA ILE A 634 11.70 -36.48 -4.41
C ILE A 634 11.59 -37.00 -5.86
N GLY A 635 12.69 -36.98 -6.62
CA GLY A 635 12.82 -37.59 -7.96
C GLY A 635 12.09 -36.84 -9.07
N VAL A 636 12.09 -35.49 -9.01
CA VAL A 636 11.49 -34.63 -10.06
C VAL A 636 12.52 -33.70 -10.71
N TRP A 637 13.79 -33.81 -10.37
CA TRP A 637 14.85 -32.91 -10.86
C TRP A 637 15.01 -32.97 -12.38
N ASP A 638 15.19 -34.17 -12.93
CA ASP A 638 15.54 -34.36 -14.34
C ASP A 638 14.41 -33.94 -15.30
N ASN A 639 13.16 -34.13 -14.89
CA ASN A 639 12.00 -33.77 -15.68
C ASN A 639 11.45 -32.37 -15.38
N THR A 640 12.21 -31.54 -14.67
CA THR A 640 11.84 -30.14 -14.34
C THR A 640 12.80 -29.16 -15.02
N LYS A 641 12.26 -28.29 -15.88
CA LYS A 641 12.95 -27.11 -16.37
C LYS A 641 12.77 -25.99 -15.32
N ILE A 642 13.87 -25.35 -14.93
CA ILE A 642 13.86 -24.25 -13.94
C ILE A 642 14.49 -23.01 -14.57
N ILE A 643 13.79 -21.90 -14.50
CA ILE A 643 14.23 -20.59 -14.95
C ILE A 643 14.28 -19.69 -13.72
N LEU A 644 15.46 -19.29 -13.28
CA LEU A 644 15.68 -18.27 -12.28
C LEU A 644 16.04 -16.98 -13.00
N ALA A 645 15.20 -15.98 -12.88
CA ALA A 645 15.43 -14.73 -13.57
C ALA A 645 14.99 -13.54 -12.71
N SER A 646 15.43 -12.36 -13.06
CA SER A 646 14.92 -11.13 -12.48
C SER A 646 14.27 -10.26 -13.57
N ASP A 647 13.30 -9.46 -13.17
CA ASP A 647 12.72 -8.45 -14.03
C ASP A 647 13.70 -7.30 -14.28
N HIS A 648 14.41 -6.81 -13.24
CA HIS A 648 15.48 -5.83 -13.31
C HIS A 648 16.47 -6.06 -12.16
N ALA A 649 17.58 -5.31 -12.13
CA ALA A 649 18.51 -5.29 -11.00
C ALA A 649 18.40 -3.96 -10.22
N PHE A 650 19.43 -3.55 -9.54
CA PHE A 650 19.44 -2.34 -8.72
C PHE A 650 20.70 -1.50 -8.96
N GLU A 651 20.56 -0.20 -8.81
CA GLU A 651 21.64 0.77 -8.94
C GLU A 651 22.54 0.75 -7.69
N THR A 652 23.70 0.10 -7.80
CA THR A 652 24.61 -0.09 -6.65
C THR A 652 25.98 0.51 -6.84
N TYR A 653 26.36 0.90 -8.05
CA TYR A 653 27.69 1.43 -8.39
C TYR A 653 28.84 0.53 -7.92
N GLN A 654 28.70 -0.79 -8.12
CA GLN A 654 29.69 -1.79 -7.66
C GLN A 654 30.69 -2.17 -8.73
N LEU A 655 30.28 -2.15 -10.01
CA LEU A 655 31.09 -2.60 -11.14
C LEU A 655 31.40 -1.46 -12.10
N ASN A 656 32.65 -0.97 -12.06
CA ASN A 656 33.10 0.12 -12.93
C ASN A 656 32.83 -0.13 -14.42
N ASP A 657 32.79 -1.39 -14.86
CA ASP A 657 32.54 -1.77 -16.26
C ASP A 657 31.12 -1.43 -16.72
N LEU A 658 30.19 -1.20 -15.80
CA LEU A 658 28.81 -0.87 -16.07
C LEU A 658 28.44 0.61 -15.79
N ILE A 659 29.39 1.43 -15.35
CA ILE A 659 29.16 2.86 -15.11
C ILE A 659 29.54 3.66 -16.37
N LEU A 660 28.56 4.34 -16.98
CA LEU A 660 28.79 5.16 -18.16
C LEU A 660 29.31 6.55 -17.80
N ASN A 661 30.08 7.16 -18.74
CA ASN A 661 30.58 8.53 -18.60
C ASN A 661 29.57 9.56 -19.13
N ASP A 662 28.77 9.21 -20.14
CA ASP A 662 27.72 10.06 -20.70
C ASP A 662 26.38 9.64 -20.11
N THR A 663 25.71 10.58 -19.46
CA THR A 663 24.64 10.28 -18.53
C THR A 663 23.27 10.71 -19.04
N GLY A 664 22.28 9.84 -18.84
CA GLY A 664 20.88 10.22 -18.74
C GLY A 664 20.60 11.16 -17.56
N THR A 665 19.35 11.55 -17.40
CA THR A 665 18.91 12.36 -16.26
C THR A 665 18.65 11.51 -15.02
N VAL A 666 18.43 10.20 -15.19
CA VAL A 666 18.05 9.27 -14.12
C VAL A 666 19.27 8.54 -13.58
N THR A 667 19.95 7.74 -14.40
CA THR A 667 21.14 6.98 -13.95
C THR A 667 22.20 6.86 -15.03
N ASN A 668 23.44 6.69 -14.59
CA ASN A 668 24.56 6.27 -15.43
C ASN A 668 25.10 4.88 -15.03
N ASP A 669 24.47 4.23 -14.08
CA ASP A 669 24.81 2.89 -13.61
C ASP A 669 23.97 1.85 -14.35
N MET A 670 24.59 1.14 -15.30
CA MET A 670 23.92 0.12 -16.10
C MET A 670 23.72 -1.20 -15.34
N GLU A 671 24.25 -1.32 -14.14
CA GLU A 671 23.88 -2.41 -13.22
C GLU A 671 22.37 -2.53 -13.07
N TYR A 672 21.69 -1.40 -13.08
CA TYR A 672 20.23 -1.29 -12.99
C TYR A 672 19.47 -2.18 -13.98
N PHE A 673 20.07 -2.40 -15.15
CA PHE A 673 19.48 -3.13 -16.27
C PHE A 673 20.11 -4.50 -16.52
N THR A 674 20.92 -5.03 -15.57
CA THR A 674 21.59 -6.34 -15.71
C THR A 674 21.02 -7.38 -14.75
N PRO A 675 19.82 -7.93 -15.07
CA PRO A 675 19.11 -8.87 -14.21
C PRO A 675 19.77 -10.26 -14.20
N LEU A 676 19.46 -11.04 -13.17
CA LEU A 676 19.78 -12.46 -13.10
C LEU A 676 19.06 -13.24 -14.20
N LEU A 677 19.79 -14.16 -14.86
CA LEU A 677 19.20 -15.22 -15.68
C LEU A 677 20.04 -16.50 -15.57
N MET A 678 19.42 -17.54 -15.03
CA MET A 678 19.95 -18.90 -14.97
C MET A 678 18.88 -19.89 -15.40
N VAL A 679 19.24 -20.84 -16.25
CA VAL A 679 18.31 -21.84 -16.80
C VAL A 679 18.85 -23.24 -16.59
N LYS A 680 18.04 -24.11 -16.00
CA LYS A 680 18.25 -25.55 -15.96
C LYS A 680 17.24 -26.23 -16.90
N ASP A 681 17.71 -26.88 -17.95
CA ASP A 681 16.84 -27.60 -18.87
C ASP A 681 16.60 -29.06 -18.42
N PHE A 682 15.73 -29.78 -19.13
CA PHE A 682 15.43 -31.18 -18.86
C PHE A 682 16.69 -32.03 -19.04
N ASN A 683 16.99 -32.89 -18.06
CA ASN A 683 18.15 -33.77 -18.03
C ASN A 683 19.52 -33.09 -18.24
N SER A 684 19.61 -31.78 -18.05
CA SER A 684 20.89 -31.05 -18.12
C SER A 684 21.78 -31.38 -16.92
N THR A 685 23.10 -31.39 -17.15
CA THR A 685 24.14 -31.69 -16.16
C THR A 685 25.29 -30.68 -16.26
N GLY A 686 26.02 -30.48 -15.19
CA GLY A 686 27.10 -29.53 -15.09
C GLY A 686 26.62 -28.10 -14.97
N PHE A 687 27.43 -27.25 -14.30
CA PHE A 687 27.18 -25.82 -14.26
C PHE A 687 27.96 -25.14 -15.40
N ASN A 688 27.28 -24.36 -16.23
CA ASN A 688 27.84 -23.68 -17.38
C ASN A 688 27.62 -22.18 -17.30
N THR A 689 28.48 -21.40 -17.96
CA THR A 689 28.30 -19.97 -18.21
C THR A 689 28.21 -19.70 -19.70
N SER A 690 27.25 -18.87 -20.11
CA SER A 690 27.07 -18.41 -21.48
C SER A 690 27.17 -16.88 -21.50
N ASP A 691 27.84 -16.38 -22.53
CA ASP A 691 27.94 -14.93 -22.85
C ASP A 691 26.96 -14.53 -23.96
N GLU A 692 26.05 -15.42 -24.34
CA GLU A 692 24.97 -15.10 -25.29
C GLU A 692 24.18 -13.89 -24.80
N PHE A 693 23.91 -12.94 -25.72
CA PHE A 693 23.09 -11.79 -25.42
C PHE A 693 21.64 -12.20 -25.17
N MET A 694 21.17 -11.96 -23.96
CA MET A 694 19.83 -12.32 -23.52
C MET A 694 19.06 -11.09 -23.00
N THR A 695 17.75 -11.23 -22.98
CA THR A 695 16.85 -10.23 -22.39
C THR A 695 15.84 -10.90 -21.46
N ASN A 696 15.23 -10.15 -20.58
CA ASN A 696 14.12 -10.67 -19.77
C ASN A 696 12.86 -10.99 -20.61
N ALA A 697 12.76 -10.54 -21.87
CA ALA A 697 11.70 -10.93 -22.79
C ALA A 697 11.91 -12.33 -23.43
N ASP A 698 13.08 -12.95 -23.24
CA ASP A 698 13.34 -14.33 -23.67
C ASP A 698 12.64 -15.37 -22.79
N ILE A 699 12.22 -15.01 -21.59
CA ILE A 699 11.67 -15.93 -20.58
C ILE A 699 10.50 -16.78 -21.13
N PRO A 700 9.47 -16.23 -21.81
CA PRO A 700 8.42 -17.06 -22.41
C PRO A 700 8.95 -18.04 -23.45
N THR A 701 9.89 -17.62 -24.31
CA THR A 701 10.50 -18.49 -25.33
C THR A 701 11.22 -19.67 -24.67
N ILE A 702 12.05 -19.40 -23.65
CA ILE A 702 12.78 -20.42 -22.89
C ILE A 702 11.81 -21.38 -22.19
N ALA A 703 10.74 -20.87 -21.59
CA ALA A 703 9.74 -21.66 -20.88
C ALA A 703 9.00 -22.62 -21.83
N PHE A 704 8.70 -22.18 -23.05
CA PHE A 704 8.02 -23.00 -24.05
C PHE A 704 8.94 -24.01 -24.77
N GLU A 705 10.22 -23.75 -24.80
CA GLU A 705 11.19 -24.65 -25.46
C GLU A 705 11.09 -26.06 -24.87
N SER A 706 11.05 -27.07 -25.75
CA SER A 706 10.89 -28.50 -25.42
C SER A 706 9.55 -28.89 -24.74
N THR A 707 8.60 -27.93 -24.56
CA THR A 707 7.29 -28.16 -23.94
C THR A 707 6.12 -27.84 -24.88
N VAL A 708 6.15 -26.69 -25.55
CA VAL A 708 5.09 -26.21 -26.45
C VAL A 708 5.66 -25.99 -27.85
N LYS A 709 5.14 -26.68 -28.85
CA LYS A 709 5.54 -26.46 -30.24
C LYS A 709 4.85 -25.22 -30.81
N ASN A 710 5.62 -24.35 -31.48
CA ASN A 710 5.14 -23.14 -32.15
C ASN A 710 4.19 -22.32 -31.26
N PRO A 711 4.66 -21.81 -30.12
CA PRO A 711 3.82 -21.01 -29.25
C PRO A 711 3.37 -19.74 -29.96
N VAL A 712 2.08 -19.42 -29.84
CA VAL A 712 1.44 -18.22 -30.41
C VAL A 712 0.78 -17.48 -29.25
N ASN A 713 1.02 -16.19 -29.18
CA ASN A 713 0.38 -15.32 -28.20
C ASN A 713 -1.14 -15.29 -28.47
N PRO A 714 -1.99 -15.69 -27.52
CA PRO A 714 -3.43 -15.78 -27.76
C PRO A 714 -4.12 -14.42 -27.90
N TYR A 715 -3.46 -13.34 -27.55
CA TYR A 715 -4.00 -11.99 -27.57
C TYR A 715 -3.64 -11.21 -28.84
N THR A 716 -2.46 -11.48 -29.41
CA THR A 716 -1.94 -10.77 -30.58
C THR A 716 -1.87 -11.62 -31.83
N ASN A 717 -2.01 -12.96 -31.70
CA ASN A 717 -1.83 -13.97 -32.73
C ASN A 717 -0.42 -13.98 -33.36
N LYS A 718 0.58 -13.41 -32.70
CA LYS A 718 1.97 -13.49 -33.14
C LYS A 718 2.69 -14.67 -32.52
N LYS A 719 3.69 -15.18 -33.22
CA LYS A 719 4.57 -16.25 -32.74
C LYS A 719 5.44 -15.72 -31.60
N ILE A 720 5.60 -16.52 -30.55
CA ILE A 720 6.53 -16.21 -29.47
C ILE A 720 7.88 -16.83 -29.82
N ASP A 721 8.88 -15.99 -30.04
CA ASP A 721 10.27 -16.36 -30.25
C ASP A 721 11.21 -15.22 -29.79
N ASN A 722 12.51 -15.41 -29.97
CA ASN A 722 13.55 -14.49 -29.51
C ASN A 722 14.32 -13.84 -30.69
N GLN A 723 13.75 -13.80 -31.88
CA GLN A 723 14.46 -13.30 -33.06
C GLN A 723 14.70 -11.79 -33.02
N GLU A 724 13.86 -11.02 -32.32
CA GLU A 724 13.96 -9.57 -32.19
C GLU A 724 15.31 -9.12 -31.60
N LYS A 725 15.89 -9.85 -30.64
CA LYS A 725 17.18 -9.46 -30.04
C LYS A 725 18.37 -9.55 -31.00
N TYR A 726 18.26 -10.36 -32.05
CA TYR A 726 19.30 -10.49 -33.09
C TYR A 726 19.08 -9.52 -34.26
N ALA A 727 17.82 -9.17 -34.53
CA ALA A 727 17.45 -8.34 -35.66
C ALA A 727 17.62 -6.84 -35.38
N HIS A 728 17.37 -6.41 -34.13
CA HIS A 728 17.28 -5.02 -33.76
C HIS A 728 18.00 -4.71 -32.44
N LYS A 729 18.40 -3.44 -32.28
CA LYS A 729 18.83 -2.90 -30.98
C LYS A 729 17.67 -2.96 -30.00
N GLN A 730 17.99 -3.22 -28.76
CA GLN A 730 16.99 -3.25 -27.69
C GLN A 730 16.89 -1.86 -27.05
N TYR A 731 15.67 -1.39 -26.80
CA TYR A 731 15.37 -0.08 -26.24
C TYR A 731 14.91 -0.20 -24.79
N ILE A 732 15.63 0.47 -23.90
CA ILE A 732 15.46 0.37 -22.45
C ILE A 732 14.94 1.70 -21.93
N ILE A 733 13.85 1.66 -21.16
CA ILE A 733 13.29 2.84 -20.48
C ILE A 733 13.96 3.06 -19.13
N SER A 734 14.30 4.31 -18.82
CA SER A 734 14.89 4.74 -17.55
C SER A 734 14.12 5.94 -17.00
N SER A 735 13.47 5.79 -15.85
CA SER A 735 12.67 6.86 -15.24
C SER A 735 12.51 6.66 -13.73
N ASP A 736 12.57 7.76 -12.97
CA ASP A 736 12.21 7.79 -11.54
C ASP A 736 10.69 7.76 -11.32
N TYR A 737 9.90 8.06 -12.34
CA TYR A 737 8.43 7.99 -12.29
C TYR A 737 7.94 6.57 -12.53
N CYS A 738 8.32 5.63 -11.65
CA CYS A 738 8.19 4.20 -11.86
C CYS A 738 6.95 3.55 -11.23
N THR A 739 6.20 4.24 -10.37
CA THR A 739 5.09 3.61 -9.67
C THR A 739 3.85 3.45 -10.56
N VAL A 740 3.11 2.35 -10.40
CA VAL A 740 1.86 2.08 -11.13
C VAL A 740 0.78 3.15 -10.87
N ASN A 741 0.84 3.84 -9.74
CA ASN A 741 -0.10 4.93 -9.42
C ASN A 741 0.15 6.18 -10.28
N ILE A 742 1.39 6.43 -10.66
CA ILE A 742 1.80 7.54 -11.50
C ILE A 742 1.69 7.14 -12.98
N ASN A 743 2.22 5.98 -13.33
CA ASN A 743 2.13 5.39 -14.68
C ASN A 743 0.85 4.54 -14.82
N ASN A 744 -0.32 5.17 -14.85
CA ASN A 744 -1.62 4.51 -14.96
C ASN A 744 -2.43 4.94 -16.21
N GLY A 745 -1.81 5.68 -17.10
CA GLY A 745 -2.39 6.14 -18.39
C GLY A 745 -2.42 5.04 -19.44
N ASN A 746 -2.37 5.46 -20.71
CA ASN A 746 -2.29 4.58 -21.87
C ASN A 746 -0.85 4.33 -22.33
N GLN A 747 0.07 5.19 -21.98
CA GLN A 747 1.50 5.11 -22.30
C GLN A 747 2.28 5.41 -21.02
N PHE A 748 3.52 4.95 -20.93
CA PHE A 748 4.41 5.40 -19.89
C PHE A 748 4.69 6.89 -20.01
N LEU A 749 4.92 7.55 -18.88
CA LEU A 749 5.32 8.95 -18.84
C LEU A 749 6.64 9.16 -19.59
N PRO A 750 6.93 10.38 -20.06
CA PRO A 750 8.20 10.71 -20.70
C PRO A 750 9.39 10.26 -19.83
N ALA A 751 10.39 9.68 -20.46
CA ALA A 751 11.53 9.04 -19.80
C ALA A 751 12.80 9.15 -20.65
N ASP A 752 13.93 8.80 -20.07
CA ASP A 752 15.16 8.60 -20.82
C ASP A 752 15.16 7.21 -21.47
N TRP A 753 15.75 7.09 -22.66
CA TRP A 753 15.83 5.85 -23.39
C TRP A 753 17.24 5.53 -23.82
N TYR A 754 17.69 4.34 -23.45
CA TYR A 754 18.95 3.78 -23.89
C TYR A 754 18.73 2.72 -24.98
N THR A 755 19.74 2.52 -25.84
CA THR A 755 19.81 1.35 -26.71
C THR A 755 21.04 0.53 -26.38
N ILE A 756 20.90 -0.78 -26.57
CA ILE A 756 21.98 -1.75 -26.42
C ILE A 756 21.85 -2.89 -27.43
N GLN A 757 22.95 -3.46 -27.81
CA GLN A 757 23.07 -4.65 -28.67
C GLN A 757 24.35 -5.41 -28.31
N ASP A 758 24.38 -6.73 -28.53
CA ASP A 758 25.52 -7.64 -28.42
C ASP A 758 26.05 -7.88 -27.01
N SER A 759 26.56 -6.87 -26.30
CA SER A 759 27.16 -7.06 -24.97
C SER A 759 26.89 -5.93 -24.00
N VAL A 760 26.38 -6.28 -22.80
CA VAL A 760 26.18 -5.34 -21.70
C VAL A 760 27.50 -4.81 -21.13
N TRP A 761 28.59 -5.59 -21.26
CA TRP A 761 29.90 -5.33 -20.70
C TRP A 761 30.74 -4.34 -21.53
N ASP A 762 30.33 -4.05 -22.75
CA ASP A 762 30.98 -3.04 -23.58
C ASP A 762 30.20 -1.72 -23.49
N LYS A 763 30.78 -0.75 -22.80
CA LYS A 763 30.18 0.59 -22.62
C LYS A 763 29.83 1.27 -23.96
N SER A 764 30.54 0.97 -25.04
CA SER A 764 30.28 1.55 -26.35
C SER A 764 28.96 1.07 -26.99
N ASN A 765 28.43 -0.04 -26.52
CA ASN A 765 27.13 -0.59 -26.97
C ASN A 765 25.94 0.16 -26.36
N TRP A 766 26.16 0.79 -25.21
CA TRP A 766 25.12 1.59 -24.56
C TRP A 766 25.07 2.99 -25.15
N LYS A 767 23.90 3.44 -25.62
CA LYS A 767 23.69 4.77 -26.16
C LYS A 767 22.40 5.36 -25.64
N LEU A 768 22.50 6.54 -25.08
CA LEU A 768 21.33 7.35 -24.77
C LEU A 768 20.79 7.95 -26.08
N VAL A 769 19.55 7.61 -26.43
CA VAL A 769 18.94 7.96 -27.73
C VAL A 769 17.78 8.96 -27.62
N ALA A 770 17.13 9.05 -26.45
CA ALA A 770 16.11 10.05 -26.18
C ALA A 770 16.14 10.45 -24.71
N LYS A 771 15.74 11.69 -24.41
CA LYS A 771 15.58 12.23 -23.05
C LYS A 771 14.20 12.82 -22.90
N ASP A 772 13.55 12.53 -21.78
CA ASP A 772 12.21 13.04 -21.44
C ASP A 772 11.21 12.84 -22.59
N ASP A 773 11.19 11.63 -23.19
CA ASP A 773 10.39 11.31 -24.38
C ASP A 773 9.62 10.01 -24.22
N VAL A 774 8.60 9.78 -25.08
CA VAL A 774 7.78 8.58 -25.14
C VAL A 774 8.06 7.86 -26.45
N LEU A 775 8.92 6.86 -26.44
CA LEU A 775 9.20 6.07 -27.64
C LEU A 775 8.14 4.98 -27.86
N THR A 776 7.83 4.78 -29.14
CA THR A 776 6.93 3.75 -29.65
C THR A 776 7.66 2.84 -30.64
N ASN A 777 7.05 1.78 -31.10
CA ASN A 777 7.60 0.89 -32.13
C ASN A 777 7.94 1.60 -33.44
N ASP A 778 7.20 2.64 -33.80
CA ASP A 778 7.46 3.41 -35.01
C ASP A 778 8.76 4.22 -34.92
N ASP A 779 9.21 4.52 -33.69
CA ASP A 779 10.44 5.26 -33.41
C ASP A 779 11.66 4.35 -33.32
N VAL A 780 11.45 3.03 -33.07
CA VAL A 780 12.52 2.08 -32.79
C VAL A 780 12.78 1.05 -33.92
N LYS A 781 11.90 0.95 -34.89
CA LYS A 781 12.04 0.17 -36.13
C LYS A 781 12.42 1.07 -37.29
#